data_33e20f787c5b0781b0872a1f44ee5675
#
_entry.id   33e20f787c5b0781b0872a1f44ee5675
#
_cell.length_a   1.000
_cell.length_b   1.000
_cell.length_c   1.000
_cell.angle_alpha   90.00
_cell.angle_beta   90.00
_cell.angle_gamma   90.00
#
_symmetry.space_group_name_H-M   'P 1'
#
loop_
_entity.id
_entity.type
_entity.pdbx_description
1 polymer ?
#
loop_
_entity_poly.entity_id
_entity_poly.type
_entity_poly.pdbx_seq_one_letter_code
_entity_poly.pdbx_strand_id
1 'polypeptide(L)'
;MTPRGSPVHMQISPGFRNPLAKSARTSLVPQPTPATRAAFTMGKTLIIAEKPSVMTDLSRALAKPLGKFEKTGSGRDIYYENDQAVITSAVGHLVELRMPMGPNGKKLPWNFQVLPAIPERFELDPIPDSEARLKQVLKLAKRKDIDRIVNACDAGREGELIFHYIMEIGNIRKPVQRLWMQSMTNNAILEAWQSLRSEEQMKALTDAAKCRSESDWLVGLNATRAFTCFNSRHGGFNITAAGRVQTPTLAILAAREAEIQAFKPTPYFEVHATFGVRSGQYPGKWIDESWKKDESNPLSKPERIWDQATADAIRSRCEGKTGVVTEEKKSQSQIAPQLYDLTTLQREAPFSAKGNLQIAQALYEKHKVITYPRTDSRYLPEDYTANVRETMREIADSDLEVSRYAKAVLAGGPDHVPHLHKSRRIFDNKKVSDHFAIIPTGKTAKLSDTEQKVYDMIVKRFIAVFYPSAEFEQTTRLTRILQDTFKTEGRILVKPGWLEVYGRRPGVASGKDELVPVTAGESASVEHIEVLHEETKPPARFTESTLLSAMEGAGKLIDDEALAEAMAERGLGTPATRAATIEGLIAQKYIARDGRDLHVTGSGMRLIQLVREMDIEGLYSPKMTGDWEYKLRQMEHGQLRRDAFMKEIISYTNEIVSKARKLAEDAKNQSFPDLNVPCPMCGAKGLRQTDATYECRQPDCKFKAKKHIAGRLLTEAEAAELFTKKFVGPLTGFKSKFNKPFDAGLELDAKFKVNFVFDNDDKDAAVELTEEQLIGEVEMPDGRRVKVYQSEKAYHIPELVTKKEPNGIRIGKSILHHEITAEQALKLVTTGKTDVIKGFVSNRTKRKFDAHLTFDPKDGKIGFDFPPRPAKKAAAKKAAKSADG
;
A
#
# COMPACT_ATOMS: atom_id res chain seq x y z
N MET A 1 55.76 -12.62 -14.61
CA MET A 1 56.30 -13.96 -14.82
C MET A 1 55.14 -14.91 -15.01
N THR A 2 54.87 -15.24 -16.27
CA THR A 2 54.02 -16.35 -16.74
C THR A 2 54.80 -17.65 -16.66
N PRO A 3 54.16 -18.83 -16.62
CA PRO A 3 53.92 -19.46 -17.92
C PRO A 3 52.54 -20.13 -18.08
N ARG A 4 52.21 -20.19 -19.38
CA ARG A 4 51.16 -20.88 -20.08
C ARG A 4 51.28 -22.43 -19.94
N GLY A 5 50.17 -23.13 -20.01
CA GLY A 5 50.03 -24.54 -20.29
C GLY A 5 48.79 -24.80 -21.12
N SER A 6 48.98 -25.20 -22.34
CA SER A 6 47.98 -25.49 -23.40
C SER A 6 47.35 -26.86 -23.30
N PRO A 7 46.32 -27.18 -24.11
CA PRO A 7 45.34 -28.26 -23.88
C PRO A 7 45.78 -29.59 -24.51
N VAL A 8 45.32 -30.69 -23.92
CA VAL A 8 45.51 -32.04 -24.47
C VAL A 8 44.24 -32.46 -25.24
N HIS A 9 44.41 -32.60 -26.53
CA HIS A 9 43.55 -33.35 -27.44
C HIS A 9 43.62 -34.84 -27.12
N MET A 10 42.45 -35.50 -27.05
CA MET A 10 42.39 -36.96 -27.14
C MET A 10 41.50 -37.38 -28.31
N GLN A 11 42.10 -38.09 -29.23
CA GLN A 11 41.56 -38.56 -30.50
C GLN A 11 40.53 -39.67 -30.34
N ILE A 12 39.56 -39.61 -31.21
CA ILE A 12 38.61 -40.67 -31.55
C ILE A 12 39.28 -41.64 -32.57
N SER A 13 39.11 -42.91 -32.39
CA SER A 13 39.24 -43.88 -33.49
C SER A 13 38.24 -45.02 -33.40
N PRO A 14 37.77 -45.55 -34.55
CA PRO A 14 36.50 -46.21 -34.71
C PRO A 14 36.61 -47.74 -34.95
N GLY A 15 35.46 -48.39 -34.82
CA GLY A 15 35.23 -49.64 -35.50
C GLY A 15 34.81 -50.80 -34.62
N PHE A 16 33.60 -51.27 -34.82
CA PHE A 16 33.35 -52.69 -35.20
C PHE A 16 31.94 -52.78 -35.79
N ARG A 17 31.97 -53.42 -37.00
CA ARG A 17 30.83 -53.73 -37.84
C ARG A 17 30.06 -54.99 -37.36
N ASN A 18 28.74 -54.89 -37.57
CA ASN A 18 27.79 -56.02 -37.64
C ASN A 18 28.24 -57.18 -38.51
N PRO A 19 27.82 -58.42 -38.28
CA PRO A 19 26.91 -59.02 -39.26
C PRO A 19 25.82 -60.00 -38.78
N LEU A 20 24.78 -60.05 -39.63
CA LEU A 20 23.97 -61.25 -40.05
C LEU A 20 22.67 -61.54 -39.33
N ALA A 21 21.68 -61.18 -39.95
CA ALA A 21 20.43 -61.61 -40.51
C ALA A 21 20.11 -63.15 -40.46
N LYS A 22 18.80 -63.37 -40.37
CA LYS A 22 17.96 -64.54 -40.73
C LYS A 22 17.44 -65.42 -39.59
N SER A 23 16.17 -65.29 -39.21
CA SER A 23 15.18 -66.25 -39.74
C SER A 23 13.75 -65.91 -39.26
N ALA A 24 12.87 -65.86 -40.22
CA ALA A 24 11.43 -65.75 -40.01
C ALA A 24 10.87 -67.06 -39.44
N ARG A 25 10.05 -66.94 -38.38
CA ARG A 25 8.97 -67.94 -38.13
C ARG A 25 7.71 -67.14 -37.74
N THR A 26 6.80 -67.09 -38.68
CA THR A 26 5.38 -66.72 -38.50
C THR A 26 4.74 -67.67 -37.46
N SER A 27 4.35 -67.09 -36.34
CA SER A 27 3.36 -67.67 -35.45
C SER A 27 2.09 -66.82 -35.54
N LEU A 28 1.06 -67.50 -36.08
CA LEU A 28 -0.33 -67.00 -36.12
C LEU A 28 -0.79 -66.75 -34.71
N VAL A 29 -1.02 -65.40 -34.33
CA VAL A 29 -1.79 -65.03 -33.17
C VAL A 29 -3.25 -65.09 -33.60
N PRO A 30 -4.15 -65.79 -32.85
CA PRO A 30 -5.58 -65.75 -33.14
C PRO A 30 -6.15 -64.39 -32.95
N GLN A 31 -6.92 -63.91 -33.93
CA GLN A 31 -7.75 -62.70 -33.76
C GLN A 31 -8.81 -62.96 -32.69
N PRO A 32 -9.02 -62.02 -31.72
CA PRO A 32 -10.12 -62.13 -30.80
C PRO A 32 -11.42 -61.87 -31.55
N THR A 33 -12.35 -62.81 -31.44
CA THR A 33 -13.75 -62.73 -31.82
C THR A 33 -14.38 -61.44 -31.20
N PRO A 34 -15.34 -60.77 -31.83
CA PRO A 34 -16.00 -59.59 -31.27
C PRO A 34 -16.84 -60.01 -30.07
N ALA A 35 -16.21 -60.01 -28.89
CA ALA A 35 -16.94 -60.05 -27.64
C ALA A 35 -17.74 -58.73 -27.52
N THR A 36 -19.02 -58.91 -27.37
CA THR A 36 -20.01 -57.92 -27.02
C THR A 36 -19.39 -56.78 -26.14
N ARG A 37 -19.25 -55.58 -26.72
CA ARG A 37 -19.00 -54.33 -25.98
C ARG A 37 -20.20 -54.12 -25.04
N ALA A 38 -20.11 -54.67 -23.84
CA ALA A 38 -20.86 -54.11 -22.74
C ALA A 38 -20.43 -52.66 -22.64
N ALA A 39 -21.32 -51.71 -22.95
CA ALA A 39 -21.11 -50.31 -22.74
C ALA A 39 -20.97 -50.09 -21.22
N PHE A 40 -19.77 -50.16 -20.69
CA PHE A 40 -19.46 -49.52 -19.43
C PHE A 40 -19.75 -48.05 -19.67
N THR A 41 -20.91 -47.59 -19.25
CA THR A 41 -21.20 -46.16 -19.12
C THR A 41 -20.18 -45.60 -18.12
N MET A 42 -19.05 -45.08 -18.64
CA MET A 42 -18.13 -44.28 -17.78
C MET A 42 -18.94 -43.16 -17.16
N GLY A 43 -18.92 -43.06 -15.87
CA GLY A 43 -19.62 -41.95 -15.17
C GLY A 43 -19.09 -40.56 -15.55
N LYS A 44 -19.85 -39.54 -15.21
CA LYS A 44 -19.52 -38.15 -15.56
C LYS A 44 -18.28 -37.66 -14.80
N THR A 45 -17.57 -36.72 -15.40
CA THR A 45 -16.46 -36.00 -14.78
C THR A 45 -17.00 -34.72 -14.15
N LEU A 46 -16.74 -34.45 -12.87
CA LEU A 46 -17.01 -33.16 -12.26
C LEU A 46 -15.76 -32.25 -12.40
N ILE A 47 -15.91 -31.08 -13.00
CA ILE A 47 -14.86 -30.07 -13.16
C ILE A 47 -15.18 -28.90 -12.22
N ILE A 48 -14.26 -28.59 -11.29
CA ILE A 48 -14.43 -27.53 -10.32
C ILE A 48 -13.47 -26.40 -10.62
N ALA A 49 -13.99 -25.27 -11.08
CA ALA A 49 -13.26 -24.03 -11.29
C ALA A 49 -13.22 -23.18 -10.00
N GLU A 50 -12.31 -22.24 -9.90
CA GLU A 50 -12.26 -21.31 -8.76
C GLU A 50 -13.36 -20.22 -8.86
N LYS A 51 -13.64 -19.77 -10.09
CA LYS A 51 -14.51 -18.59 -10.36
C LYS A 51 -15.60 -18.91 -11.36
N PRO A 52 -16.80 -18.27 -11.26
CA PRO A 52 -17.90 -18.47 -12.23
C PRO A 52 -17.54 -18.07 -13.67
N SER A 53 -16.64 -17.10 -13.87
CA SER A 53 -16.15 -16.71 -15.19
C SER A 53 -15.38 -17.88 -15.86
N VAL A 54 -14.44 -18.47 -15.10
CA VAL A 54 -13.64 -19.62 -15.56
C VAL A 54 -14.54 -20.83 -15.88
N MET A 55 -15.53 -21.11 -15.05
CA MET A 55 -16.55 -22.13 -15.32
C MET A 55 -17.24 -21.92 -16.67
N THR A 56 -17.57 -20.67 -17.01
CA THR A 56 -18.22 -20.33 -18.29
C THR A 56 -17.25 -20.49 -19.47
N ASP A 57 -15.99 -20.13 -19.30
CA ASP A 57 -14.97 -20.26 -20.34
C ASP A 57 -14.66 -21.73 -20.60
N LEU A 58 -14.55 -22.55 -19.53
CA LEU A 58 -14.41 -24.00 -19.64
C LEU A 58 -15.60 -24.64 -20.36
N SER A 59 -16.85 -24.23 -20.07
CA SER A 59 -18.02 -24.79 -20.74
C SER A 59 -18.03 -24.54 -22.26
N ARG A 60 -17.48 -23.42 -22.71
CA ARG A 60 -17.33 -23.09 -24.15
C ARG A 60 -16.20 -23.86 -24.81
N ALA A 61 -15.01 -23.84 -24.19
CA ALA A 61 -13.83 -24.50 -24.75
C ALA A 61 -13.98 -26.03 -24.80
N LEU A 62 -14.46 -26.64 -23.70
CA LEU A 62 -14.61 -28.07 -23.57
C LEU A 62 -15.86 -28.61 -24.30
N ALA A 63 -16.71 -27.75 -24.86
CA ALA A 63 -17.80 -28.18 -25.74
C ALA A 63 -17.29 -28.93 -26.99
N LYS A 64 -16.07 -28.64 -27.44
CA LYS A 64 -15.46 -29.32 -28.61
C LYS A 64 -15.13 -30.76 -28.31
N PRO A 65 -14.41 -31.16 -27.24
CA PRO A 65 -14.13 -32.55 -26.93
C PRO A 65 -15.26 -33.32 -26.20
N LEU A 66 -16.11 -32.62 -25.40
CA LEU A 66 -17.08 -33.27 -24.52
C LEU A 66 -18.55 -33.10 -24.95
N GLY A 67 -18.82 -32.34 -26.02
CA GLY A 67 -20.18 -32.01 -26.43
C GLY A 67 -20.71 -30.76 -25.76
N LYS A 68 -21.82 -30.20 -26.29
CA LYS A 68 -22.46 -28.98 -25.82
C LYS A 68 -22.95 -29.13 -24.39
N PHE A 69 -22.67 -28.13 -23.56
CA PHE A 69 -23.14 -28.07 -22.18
C PHE A 69 -24.43 -27.27 -22.07
N GLU A 70 -25.33 -27.73 -21.23
CA GLU A 70 -26.53 -27.01 -20.85
C GLU A 70 -26.34 -26.31 -19.50
N LYS A 71 -26.82 -25.06 -19.42
CA LYS A 71 -26.78 -24.27 -18.19
C LYS A 71 -27.94 -24.66 -17.28
N THR A 72 -27.61 -25.12 -16.08
CA THR A 72 -28.58 -25.58 -15.06
C THR A 72 -28.50 -24.68 -13.82
N GLY A 73 -29.63 -24.47 -13.17
CA GLY A 73 -29.74 -23.64 -11.96
C GLY A 73 -29.80 -22.13 -12.22
N SER A 74 -29.88 -21.36 -11.16
CA SER A 74 -29.97 -19.90 -11.18
C SER A 74 -29.18 -19.28 -10.05
N GLY A 75 -28.79 -18.01 -10.19
CA GLY A 75 -28.06 -17.26 -9.17
C GLY A 75 -26.75 -17.95 -8.76
N ARG A 76 -26.62 -18.30 -7.49
CA ARG A 76 -25.41 -18.92 -6.92
C ARG A 76 -25.35 -20.44 -7.17
N ASP A 77 -26.42 -21.06 -7.69
CA ASP A 77 -26.49 -22.52 -7.91
C ASP A 77 -26.21 -22.94 -9.36
N ILE A 78 -25.78 -22.00 -10.20
CA ILE A 78 -25.47 -22.26 -11.60
C ILE A 78 -24.30 -23.25 -11.74
N TYR A 79 -24.51 -24.23 -12.64
CA TYR A 79 -23.49 -25.14 -13.17
C TYR A 79 -23.79 -25.47 -14.63
N TYR A 80 -22.88 -26.08 -15.33
CA TYR A 80 -23.07 -26.55 -16.72
C TYR A 80 -22.99 -28.07 -16.72
N GLU A 81 -23.85 -28.73 -17.48
CA GLU A 81 -23.92 -30.19 -17.53
C GLU A 81 -24.20 -30.70 -18.94
N ASN A 82 -23.64 -31.86 -19.25
CA ASN A 82 -23.99 -32.67 -20.38
C ASN A 82 -23.86 -34.17 -20.00
N ASP A 83 -23.91 -35.08 -20.97
CA ASP A 83 -23.84 -36.54 -20.71
C ASP A 83 -22.47 -36.99 -20.18
N GLN A 84 -21.39 -36.26 -20.43
CA GLN A 84 -20.02 -36.63 -20.09
C GLN A 84 -19.46 -35.90 -18.87
N ALA A 85 -19.90 -34.69 -18.61
CA ALA A 85 -19.30 -33.86 -17.56
C ALA A 85 -20.28 -32.85 -16.92
N VAL A 86 -19.92 -32.44 -15.70
CA VAL A 86 -20.54 -31.35 -14.93
C VAL A 86 -19.44 -30.32 -14.64
N ILE A 87 -19.66 -29.06 -14.96
CA ILE A 87 -18.72 -27.97 -14.67
C ILE A 87 -19.37 -27.04 -13.65
N THR A 88 -18.71 -26.87 -12.52
CA THR A 88 -19.13 -25.96 -11.44
C THR A 88 -17.95 -25.07 -11.01
N SER A 89 -18.18 -24.12 -10.10
CA SER A 89 -17.09 -23.29 -9.56
C SER A 89 -17.23 -23.10 -8.06
N ALA A 90 -16.15 -22.81 -7.39
CA ALA A 90 -16.16 -22.05 -6.15
C ALA A 90 -16.48 -20.56 -6.43
N VAL A 91 -16.28 -19.71 -5.45
CA VAL A 91 -16.32 -18.23 -5.54
C VAL A 91 -15.12 -17.65 -4.76
N GLY A 92 -13.96 -18.28 -4.89
CA GLY A 92 -12.80 -18.14 -4.03
C GLY A 92 -12.88 -19.14 -2.86
N HIS A 93 -12.32 -18.79 -1.70
CA HIS A 93 -12.36 -19.65 -0.51
C HIS A 93 -13.78 -19.92 -0.03
N LEU A 94 -14.12 -21.18 0.17
CA LEU A 94 -15.39 -21.63 0.74
C LEU A 94 -15.20 -22.21 2.15
N VAL A 95 -13.95 -22.48 2.53
CA VAL A 95 -13.55 -23.21 3.73
C VAL A 95 -12.37 -22.50 4.37
N GLU A 96 -12.34 -22.46 5.71
CA GLU A 96 -11.25 -21.89 6.51
C GLU A 96 -10.80 -22.85 7.61
N LEU A 97 -9.61 -22.62 8.19
CA LEU A 97 -9.14 -23.36 9.35
C LEU A 97 -9.97 -23.03 10.58
N ARG A 98 -10.45 -24.05 11.27
CA ARG A 98 -11.28 -23.90 12.48
C ARG A 98 -10.48 -23.26 13.60
N MET A 99 -11.09 -22.30 14.29
CA MET A 99 -10.51 -21.74 15.52
C MET A 99 -10.47 -22.82 16.63
N PRO A 100 -9.37 -22.93 17.40
CA PRO A 100 -9.23 -23.98 18.38
C PRO A 100 -10.25 -23.83 19.50
N MET A 101 -10.86 -24.96 19.85
CA MET A 101 -11.88 -25.05 20.88
C MET A 101 -11.29 -25.77 22.11
N GLY A 102 -11.79 -25.45 23.28
CA GLY A 102 -11.47 -26.17 24.49
C GLY A 102 -12.19 -27.54 24.57
N PRO A 103 -11.82 -28.40 25.53
CA PRO A 103 -12.38 -29.75 25.69
C PRO A 103 -13.90 -29.79 25.82
N ASN A 104 -14.51 -28.71 26.28
CA ASN A 104 -15.96 -28.56 26.45
C ASN A 104 -16.67 -27.93 25.24
N GLY A 105 -16.02 -27.84 24.07
CA GLY A 105 -16.56 -27.23 22.86
C GLY A 105 -16.72 -25.70 22.93
N LYS A 106 -16.17 -25.03 23.94
CA LYS A 106 -16.17 -23.57 24.06
C LYS A 106 -14.89 -22.98 23.50
N LYS A 107 -14.93 -21.72 23.07
CA LYS A 107 -13.74 -20.99 22.64
C LYS A 107 -12.69 -20.98 23.75
N LEU A 108 -11.41 -21.15 23.37
CA LEU A 108 -10.30 -21.09 24.32
C LEU A 108 -10.27 -19.74 25.06
N PRO A 109 -10.06 -19.72 26.39
CA PRO A 109 -9.89 -18.49 27.15
C PRO A 109 -8.62 -17.73 26.73
N TRP A 110 -8.61 -16.42 27.01
CA TRP A 110 -7.45 -15.55 26.72
C TRP A 110 -6.50 -15.54 27.93
N ASN A 111 -5.73 -16.60 28.08
CA ASN A 111 -4.70 -16.70 29.11
C ASN A 111 -3.52 -17.55 28.62
N PHE A 112 -2.38 -17.47 29.30
CA PHE A 112 -1.17 -18.22 28.93
C PHE A 112 -1.27 -19.73 29.19
N GLN A 113 -2.20 -20.22 30.03
CA GLN A 113 -2.31 -21.63 30.37
C GLN A 113 -2.72 -22.52 29.20
N VAL A 114 -3.48 -21.95 28.25
CA VAL A 114 -3.94 -22.64 27.04
C VAL A 114 -3.08 -22.38 25.82
N LEU A 115 -1.91 -21.78 26.01
CA LEU A 115 -0.96 -21.47 24.94
C LEU A 115 0.34 -22.27 25.10
N PRO A 116 0.97 -22.70 24.01
CA PRO A 116 0.51 -22.49 22.63
C PRO A 116 -0.68 -23.39 22.27
N ALA A 117 -1.62 -22.86 21.48
CA ALA A 117 -2.74 -23.60 20.92
C ALA A 117 -2.29 -24.25 19.62
N ILE A 118 -1.79 -25.49 19.72
CA ILE A 118 -1.33 -26.30 18.58
C ILE A 118 -2.26 -27.50 18.47
N PRO A 119 -3.06 -27.61 17.41
CA PRO A 119 -3.98 -28.73 17.22
C PRO A 119 -3.19 -29.98 16.79
N GLU A 120 -3.62 -31.15 17.22
CA GLU A 120 -3.09 -32.44 16.71
C GLU A 120 -3.41 -32.61 15.22
N ARG A 121 -4.58 -32.13 14.81
CA ARG A 121 -5.03 -32.09 13.44
C ARG A 121 -5.73 -30.76 13.18
N PHE A 122 -5.42 -30.15 12.02
CA PHE A 122 -6.12 -28.95 11.56
C PHE A 122 -7.52 -29.31 11.07
N GLU A 123 -8.54 -28.81 11.73
CA GLU A 123 -9.92 -28.96 11.37
C GLU A 123 -10.39 -27.77 10.51
N LEU A 124 -11.44 -28.01 9.73
CA LEU A 124 -11.96 -27.08 8.76
C LEU A 124 -13.39 -26.67 9.09
N ASP A 125 -13.73 -25.40 8.87
CA ASP A 125 -15.07 -24.84 8.96
C ASP A 125 -15.50 -24.20 7.63
N PRO A 126 -16.80 -24.26 7.28
CA PRO A 126 -17.35 -23.49 6.18
C PRO A 126 -17.24 -21.99 6.46
N ILE A 127 -16.88 -21.18 5.48
CA ILE A 127 -16.99 -19.73 5.56
C ILE A 127 -18.48 -19.37 5.48
N PRO A 128 -19.06 -18.66 6.49
CA PRO A 128 -20.52 -18.46 6.60
C PRO A 128 -21.14 -17.85 5.34
N ASP A 129 -20.54 -16.82 4.75
CA ASP A 129 -21.06 -16.14 3.56
C ASP A 129 -21.02 -17.01 2.29
N SER A 130 -20.23 -18.07 2.30
CA SER A 130 -20.00 -18.98 1.17
C SER A 130 -20.60 -20.38 1.38
N GLU A 131 -21.20 -20.64 2.53
CA GLU A 131 -21.69 -21.99 2.93
C GLU A 131 -22.70 -22.57 1.94
N ALA A 132 -23.63 -21.75 1.41
CA ALA A 132 -24.60 -22.20 0.41
C ALA A 132 -23.91 -22.71 -0.86
N ARG A 133 -22.85 -22.00 -1.32
CA ARG A 133 -22.07 -22.43 -2.48
C ARG A 133 -21.28 -23.70 -2.20
N LEU A 134 -20.69 -23.83 -1.02
CA LEU A 134 -20.01 -25.05 -0.59
C LEU A 134 -20.98 -26.25 -0.62
N LYS A 135 -22.18 -26.11 -0.06
CA LYS A 135 -23.21 -27.15 -0.08
C LYS A 135 -23.55 -27.61 -1.51
N GLN A 136 -23.67 -26.65 -2.45
CA GLN A 136 -23.94 -26.96 -3.84
C GLN A 136 -22.80 -27.74 -4.51
N VAL A 137 -21.54 -27.28 -4.32
CA VAL A 137 -20.37 -27.99 -4.88
C VAL A 137 -20.27 -29.40 -4.31
N LEU A 138 -20.46 -29.56 -2.99
CA LEU A 138 -20.43 -30.89 -2.34
C LEU A 138 -21.58 -31.79 -2.77
N LYS A 139 -22.78 -31.23 -3.01
CA LYS A 139 -23.93 -31.98 -3.56
C LYS A 139 -23.59 -32.56 -4.93
N LEU A 140 -22.96 -31.78 -5.80
CA LEU A 140 -22.51 -32.25 -7.12
C LEU A 140 -21.40 -33.29 -6.98
N ALA A 141 -20.41 -33.08 -6.12
CA ALA A 141 -19.27 -34.00 -5.93
C ALA A 141 -19.70 -35.37 -5.34
N LYS A 142 -20.78 -35.42 -4.58
CA LYS A 142 -21.34 -36.65 -3.98
C LYS A 142 -22.30 -37.43 -4.90
N ARG A 143 -22.61 -36.91 -6.09
CA ARG A 143 -23.48 -37.62 -7.06
C ARG A 143 -22.92 -39.00 -7.40
N LYS A 144 -23.77 -39.99 -7.53
CA LYS A 144 -23.34 -41.39 -7.86
C LYS A 144 -22.85 -41.54 -9.29
N ASP A 145 -23.32 -40.71 -10.20
CA ASP A 145 -22.95 -40.68 -11.60
C ASP A 145 -21.64 -39.91 -11.87
N ILE A 146 -21.01 -39.34 -10.85
CA ILE A 146 -19.68 -38.73 -10.95
C ILE A 146 -18.63 -39.73 -10.52
N ASP A 147 -17.75 -40.13 -11.45
CA ASP A 147 -16.67 -41.10 -11.19
C ASP A 147 -15.33 -40.46 -10.84
N ARG A 148 -15.05 -39.29 -11.36
CA ARG A 148 -13.82 -38.53 -11.11
C ARG A 148 -14.03 -37.05 -11.03
N ILE A 149 -13.09 -36.36 -10.41
CA ILE A 149 -13.13 -34.91 -10.22
C ILE A 149 -11.87 -34.29 -10.86
N VAL A 150 -12.07 -33.17 -11.55
CA VAL A 150 -10.97 -32.38 -12.11
C VAL A 150 -10.88 -31.05 -11.38
N ASN A 151 -9.73 -30.78 -10.74
CA ASN A 151 -9.38 -29.50 -10.17
C ASN A 151 -9.02 -28.54 -11.31
N ALA A 152 -9.87 -27.56 -11.58
CA ALA A 152 -9.67 -26.49 -12.57
C ALA A 152 -9.62 -25.11 -11.88
N CYS A 153 -9.22 -25.06 -10.61
CA CYS A 153 -8.92 -23.80 -9.92
C CYS A 153 -7.63 -23.17 -10.49
N ASP A 154 -7.33 -21.95 -10.07
CA ASP A 154 -6.19 -21.18 -10.59
C ASP A 154 -4.86 -21.94 -10.41
N ALA A 155 -3.91 -21.73 -11.32
CA ALA A 155 -2.69 -22.54 -11.43
C ALA A 155 -1.63 -22.08 -10.41
N GLY A 156 -1.90 -22.31 -9.12
CA GLY A 156 -1.03 -21.91 -8.03
C GLY A 156 -1.39 -22.57 -6.69
N ARG A 157 -0.63 -22.24 -5.64
CA ARG A 157 -0.86 -22.73 -4.27
C ARG A 157 -2.26 -22.41 -3.77
N GLU A 158 -2.80 -21.21 -4.13
CA GLU A 158 -4.12 -20.78 -3.69
C GLU A 158 -5.23 -21.68 -4.26
N GLY A 159 -5.21 -21.94 -5.57
CA GLY A 159 -6.20 -22.80 -6.22
C GLY A 159 -6.11 -24.27 -5.74
N GLU A 160 -4.91 -24.78 -5.43
CA GLU A 160 -4.73 -26.08 -4.78
C GLU A 160 -5.37 -26.12 -3.40
N LEU A 161 -5.14 -25.07 -2.57
CA LEU A 161 -5.69 -24.98 -1.23
C LEU A 161 -7.22 -24.95 -1.24
N ILE A 162 -7.81 -24.10 -2.08
CA ILE A 162 -9.27 -23.97 -2.22
C ILE A 162 -9.88 -25.32 -2.56
N PHE A 163 -9.34 -26.00 -3.56
CA PHE A 163 -9.86 -27.27 -4.00
C PHE A 163 -9.74 -28.36 -2.94
N HIS A 164 -8.54 -28.54 -2.35
CA HIS A 164 -8.30 -29.60 -1.38
C HIS A 164 -9.07 -29.39 -0.07
N TYR A 165 -9.30 -28.18 0.38
CA TYR A 165 -10.14 -27.89 1.55
C TYR A 165 -11.61 -28.24 1.27
N ILE A 166 -12.11 -28.01 0.04
CA ILE A 166 -13.46 -28.44 -0.34
C ILE A 166 -13.57 -29.97 -0.32
N MET A 167 -12.58 -30.68 -0.87
CA MET A 167 -12.58 -32.15 -0.87
C MET A 167 -12.49 -32.73 0.53
N GLU A 168 -11.66 -32.16 1.38
CA GLU A 168 -11.41 -32.61 2.75
C GLU A 168 -12.64 -32.42 3.63
N ILE A 169 -13.25 -31.22 3.67
CA ILE A 169 -14.47 -30.96 4.48
C ILE A 169 -15.66 -31.80 3.99
N GLY A 170 -15.70 -32.08 2.67
CA GLY A 170 -16.72 -32.93 2.06
C GLY A 170 -16.51 -34.44 2.28
N ASN A 171 -15.35 -34.85 2.77
CA ASN A 171 -14.86 -36.24 2.81
C ASN A 171 -15.03 -36.94 1.46
N ILE A 172 -14.61 -36.29 0.37
CA ILE A 172 -14.70 -36.79 -1.00
C ILE A 172 -13.48 -37.64 -1.30
N ARG A 173 -13.69 -38.91 -1.73
CA ARG A 173 -12.62 -39.87 -1.99
C ARG A 173 -12.60 -40.34 -3.44
N LYS A 174 -13.10 -39.56 -4.36
CA LYS A 174 -13.07 -39.87 -5.80
C LYS A 174 -11.71 -39.56 -6.41
N PRO A 175 -11.28 -40.26 -7.49
CA PRO A 175 -10.05 -39.92 -8.19
C PRO A 175 -10.02 -38.47 -8.63
N VAL A 176 -8.88 -37.81 -8.41
CA VAL A 176 -8.67 -36.38 -8.72
C VAL A 176 -7.62 -36.24 -9.81
N GLN A 177 -7.88 -35.34 -10.75
CA GLN A 177 -6.91 -34.88 -11.74
C GLN A 177 -6.82 -33.35 -11.74
N ARG A 178 -5.74 -32.79 -12.22
CA ARG A 178 -5.48 -31.35 -12.25
C ARG A 178 -5.46 -30.82 -13.67
N LEU A 179 -6.33 -29.88 -13.97
CA LEU A 179 -6.29 -29.06 -15.18
C LEU A 179 -5.44 -27.81 -14.90
N TRP A 180 -4.21 -27.78 -15.41
CA TRP A 180 -3.25 -26.71 -15.16
C TRP A 180 -3.28 -25.70 -16.29
N MET A 181 -3.76 -24.47 -16.02
CA MET A 181 -3.94 -23.42 -17.02
C MET A 181 -3.35 -22.11 -16.52
N GLN A 182 -2.46 -21.52 -17.31
CA GLN A 182 -1.91 -20.17 -17.12
C GLN A 182 -2.45 -19.17 -18.16
N SER A 183 -3.18 -19.68 -19.16
CA SER A 183 -3.89 -18.91 -20.17
C SER A 183 -5.34 -19.38 -20.29
N MET A 184 -6.26 -18.46 -20.56
CA MET A 184 -7.70 -18.71 -20.69
C MET A 184 -8.16 -18.76 -22.15
N THR A 185 -7.22 -18.87 -23.11
CA THR A 185 -7.56 -19.10 -24.51
C THR A 185 -8.17 -20.49 -24.71
N ASN A 186 -9.07 -20.63 -25.68
CA ASN A 186 -9.69 -21.91 -25.96
C ASN A 186 -8.65 -23.01 -26.26
N ASN A 187 -7.56 -22.64 -26.94
CA ASN A 187 -6.49 -23.60 -27.27
C ASN A 187 -5.73 -24.03 -26.00
N ALA A 188 -5.35 -23.07 -25.12
CA ALA A 188 -4.67 -23.41 -23.87
C ALA A 188 -5.53 -24.31 -22.96
N ILE A 189 -6.85 -24.07 -22.91
CA ILE A 189 -7.78 -24.94 -22.16
C ILE A 189 -7.81 -26.33 -22.77
N LEU A 190 -7.86 -26.47 -24.10
CA LEU A 190 -7.89 -27.77 -24.77
C LEU A 190 -6.58 -28.55 -24.61
N GLU A 191 -5.43 -27.88 -24.70
CA GLU A 191 -4.11 -28.49 -24.45
C GLU A 191 -3.99 -28.95 -22.99
N ALA A 192 -4.41 -28.11 -22.02
CA ALA A 192 -4.43 -28.48 -20.60
C ALA A 192 -5.37 -29.68 -20.32
N TRP A 193 -6.52 -29.73 -21.02
CA TRP A 193 -7.44 -30.88 -20.93
C TRP A 193 -6.84 -32.19 -21.45
N GLN A 194 -6.01 -32.13 -22.49
CA GLN A 194 -5.30 -33.30 -23.05
C GLN A 194 -4.13 -33.76 -22.18
N SER A 195 -3.61 -32.86 -21.30
CA SER A 195 -2.44 -33.08 -20.45
C SER A 195 -2.76 -32.98 -18.96
N LEU A 196 -3.89 -33.54 -18.52
CA LEU A 196 -4.29 -33.55 -17.10
C LEU A 196 -3.19 -34.17 -16.22
N ARG A 197 -2.83 -33.52 -15.14
CA ARG A 197 -1.84 -34.01 -14.16
C ARG A 197 -2.52 -34.89 -13.12
N SER A 198 -1.82 -35.92 -12.64
CA SER A 198 -2.31 -36.77 -11.56
C SER A 198 -2.21 -36.07 -10.19
N GLU A 199 -3.00 -36.53 -9.22
CA GLU A 199 -2.94 -36.05 -7.83
C GLU A 199 -1.52 -36.19 -7.23
N GLU A 200 -0.83 -37.27 -7.56
CA GLU A 200 0.54 -37.56 -7.12
C GLU A 200 1.54 -36.51 -7.63
N GLN A 201 1.42 -36.09 -8.89
CA GLN A 201 2.24 -35.02 -9.47
C GLN A 201 2.00 -33.68 -8.82
N MET A 202 0.84 -33.48 -8.22
CA MET A 202 0.46 -32.21 -7.55
C MET A 202 0.69 -32.23 -6.05
N LYS A 203 1.03 -33.39 -5.46
CA LYS A 203 1.17 -33.56 -4.02
C LYS A 203 2.12 -32.55 -3.37
N ALA A 204 3.27 -32.29 -3.96
CA ALA A 204 4.27 -31.35 -3.44
C ALA A 204 3.71 -29.92 -3.36
N LEU A 205 2.98 -29.48 -4.40
CA LEU A 205 2.32 -28.17 -4.41
C LEU A 205 1.17 -28.09 -3.38
N THR A 206 0.39 -29.17 -3.25
CA THR A 206 -0.68 -29.29 -2.25
C THR A 206 -0.12 -29.19 -0.82
N ASP A 207 0.97 -29.90 -0.55
CA ASP A 207 1.65 -29.86 0.76
C ASP A 207 2.17 -28.45 1.06
N ALA A 208 2.79 -27.77 0.09
CA ALA A 208 3.25 -26.40 0.25
C ALA A 208 2.08 -25.40 0.49
N ALA A 209 0.96 -25.57 -0.22
CA ALA A 209 -0.22 -24.75 -0.06
C ALA A 209 -0.83 -24.89 1.36
N LYS A 210 -0.97 -26.11 1.84
CA LYS A 210 -1.47 -26.41 3.19
C LYS A 210 -0.49 -25.89 4.25
N CYS A 211 0.81 -26.15 4.11
CA CYS A 211 1.83 -25.68 5.05
C CYS A 211 1.81 -24.17 5.19
N ARG A 212 1.68 -23.42 4.10
CA ARG A 212 1.57 -21.96 4.15
C ARG A 212 0.36 -21.50 4.96
N SER A 213 -0.81 -22.07 4.69
CA SER A 213 -2.05 -21.72 5.39
C SER A 213 -1.96 -22.03 6.89
N GLU A 214 -1.50 -23.22 7.24
CA GLU A 214 -1.40 -23.71 8.61
C GLU A 214 -0.32 -22.97 9.42
N SER A 215 0.82 -22.66 8.82
CA SER A 215 1.88 -21.90 9.48
C SER A 215 1.46 -20.46 9.76
N ASP A 216 0.83 -19.77 8.79
CA ASP A 216 0.30 -18.42 8.98
C ASP A 216 -0.76 -18.39 10.09
N TRP A 217 -1.63 -19.42 10.13
CA TRP A 217 -2.64 -19.58 11.17
C TRP A 217 -2.02 -19.84 12.56
N LEU A 218 -1.08 -20.80 12.69
CA LEU A 218 -0.42 -21.14 13.96
C LEU A 218 0.30 -19.95 14.57
N VAL A 219 1.16 -19.31 13.81
CA VAL A 219 1.97 -18.19 14.30
C VAL A 219 1.09 -16.97 14.55
N GLY A 220 0.21 -16.64 13.63
CA GLY A 220 -0.70 -15.49 13.78
C GLY A 220 -1.63 -15.61 14.99
N LEU A 221 -2.22 -16.78 15.20
CA LEU A 221 -3.11 -17.06 16.33
C LEU A 221 -2.35 -16.96 17.66
N ASN A 222 -1.23 -17.70 17.79
CA ASN A 222 -0.51 -17.82 19.05
C ASN A 222 0.21 -16.53 19.44
N ALA A 223 0.85 -15.83 18.49
CA ALA A 223 1.46 -14.53 18.72
C ALA A 223 0.42 -13.49 19.16
N THR A 224 -0.70 -13.39 18.44
CA THR A 224 -1.81 -12.47 18.79
C THR A 224 -2.32 -12.75 20.20
N ARG A 225 -2.54 -14.02 20.55
CA ARG A 225 -3.04 -14.38 21.88
C ARG A 225 -2.01 -14.14 22.98
N ALA A 226 -0.75 -14.52 22.78
CA ALA A 226 0.32 -14.31 23.75
C ALA A 226 0.55 -12.82 24.04
N PHE A 227 0.61 -11.98 23.00
CA PHE A 227 0.78 -10.53 23.16
C PHE A 227 -0.45 -9.85 23.76
N THR A 228 -1.66 -10.35 23.45
CA THR A 228 -2.89 -9.88 24.08
C THR A 228 -2.92 -10.24 25.57
N CYS A 229 -2.52 -11.47 25.94
CA CYS A 229 -2.38 -11.87 27.34
C CYS A 229 -1.37 -11.00 28.07
N PHE A 230 -0.21 -10.73 27.46
CA PHE A 230 0.79 -9.85 28.02
C PHE A 230 0.25 -8.42 28.24
N ASN A 231 -0.36 -7.81 27.24
CA ASN A 231 -0.86 -6.43 27.31
C ASN A 231 -2.15 -6.28 28.15
N SER A 232 -2.82 -7.39 28.48
CA SER A 232 -4.03 -7.39 29.32
C SER A 232 -3.77 -7.81 30.77
N ARG A 233 -2.50 -8.07 31.17
CA ARG A 233 -2.12 -8.59 32.50
C ARG A 233 -2.52 -7.69 33.68
N HIS A 234 -2.67 -6.39 33.42
CA HIS A 234 -3.05 -5.38 34.41
C HIS A 234 -4.51 -4.94 34.33
N GLY A 235 -5.35 -5.75 33.68
CA GLY A 235 -6.76 -5.46 33.45
C GLY A 235 -7.04 -4.78 32.11
N GLY A 236 -8.32 -4.82 31.72
CA GLY A 236 -8.77 -4.47 30.37
C GLY A 236 -8.53 -5.62 29.39
N PHE A 237 -9.06 -5.47 28.17
CA PHE A 237 -8.85 -6.43 27.09
C PHE A 237 -8.32 -5.67 25.87
N ASN A 238 -7.01 -5.83 25.61
CA ASN A 238 -6.31 -5.10 24.57
C ASN A 238 -5.80 -6.07 23.52
N ILE A 239 -6.60 -6.33 22.49
CA ILE A 239 -6.17 -7.19 21.37
C ILE A 239 -4.90 -6.61 20.77
N THR A 240 -3.85 -7.42 20.74
CA THR A 240 -2.54 -7.09 20.20
C THR A 240 -2.24 -8.06 19.06
N ALA A 241 -2.78 -7.75 17.89
CA ALA A 241 -2.63 -8.60 16.73
C ALA A 241 -1.21 -8.53 16.17
N ALA A 242 -0.65 -9.70 15.86
CA ALA A 242 0.64 -9.86 15.22
C ALA A 242 0.59 -10.99 14.19
N GLY A 243 1.47 -10.94 13.20
CA GLY A 243 1.52 -11.95 12.15
C GLY A 243 2.66 -11.70 11.17
N ARG A 244 2.99 -12.73 10.39
CA ARG A 244 4.16 -12.81 9.51
C ARG A 244 4.26 -11.67 8.49
N VAL A 245 3.17 -11.14 7.99
CA VAL A 245 3.16 -10.05 7.00
C VAL A 245 2.90 -8.70 7.68
N GLN A 246 1.93 -8.67 8.59
CA GLN A 246 1.46 -7.46 9.23
C GLN A 246 2.53 -6.80 10.11
N THR A 247 3.22 -7.60 10.92
CA THR A 247 4.18 -7.06 11.90
C THR A 247 5.47 -6.56 11.23
N PRO A 248 6.07 -7.25 10.25
CA PRO A 248 7.20 -6.68 9.50
C PRO A 248 6.82 -5.43 8.69
N THR A 249 5.60 -5.37 8.13
CA THR A 249 5.10 -4.15 7.47
C THR A 249 5.04 -2.97 8.44
N LEU A 250 4.55 -3.20 9.66
CA LEU A 250 4.58 -2.19 10.72
C LEU A 250 6.01 -1.83 11.15
N ALA A 251 6.93 -2.79 11.18
CA ALA A 251 8.33 -2.56 11.54
C ALA A 251 9.04 -1.64 10.54
N ILE A 252 8.77 -1.78 9.23
CA ILE A 252 9.28 -0.88 8.18
C ILE A 252 8.81 0.56 8.45
N LEU A 253 7.54 0.75 8.75
CA LEU A 253 6.98 2.07 9.08
C LEU A 253 7.57 2.62 10.37
N ALA A 254 7.72 1.79 11.41
CA ALA A 254 8.29 2.18 12.70
C ALA A 254 9.76 2.58 12.61
N ALA A 255 10.54 1.88 11.78
CA ALA A 255 11.93 2.25 11.51
C ALA A 255 12.02 3.64 10.87
N ARG A 256 11.21 3.92 9.85
CA ARG A 256 11.14 5.24 9.20
C ARG A 256 10.70 6.34 10.19
N GLU A 257 9.75 6.05 11.06
CA GLU A 257 9.30 7.03 12.07
C GLU A 257 10.42 7.30 13.09
N ALA A 258 11.20 6.28 13.47
CA ALA A 258 12.37 6.44 14.34
C ALA A 258 13.47 7.28 13.67
N GLU A 259 13.76 7.03 12.39
CA GLU A 259 14.68 7.85 11.59
C GLU A 259 14.27 9.33 11.58
N ILE A 260 12.97 9.59 11.33
CA ILE A 260 12.43 10.96 11.30
C ILE A 260 12.57 11.63 12.67
N GLN A 261 12.30 10.91 13.77
CA GLN A 261 12.40 11.45 15.11
C GLN A 261 13.84 11.69 15.59
N ALA A 262 14.76 10.84 15.14
CA ALA A 262 16.19 10.98 15.45
C ALA A 262 16.88 12.04 14.57
N PHE A 263 16.25 12.45 13.46
CA PHE A 263 16.86 13.36 12.52
C PHE A 263 17.04 14.77 13.14
N LYS A 264 18.21 15.29 12.98
CA LYS A 264 18.56 16.67 13.37
C LYS A 264 18.76 17.49 12.11
N PRO A 265 17.93 18.52 11.85
CA PRO A 265 18.16 19.43 10.75
C PRO A 265 19.54 20.06 10.87
N THR A 266 20.26 20.11 9.77
CA THR A 266 21.58 20.75 9.66
C THR A 266 21.46 21.87 8.64
N PRO A 267 21.80 23.13 8.99
CA PRO A 267 21.79 24.24 8.05
C PRO A 267 22.84 24.04 6.97
N TYR A 268 22.52 24.47 5.77
CA TYR A 268 23.45 24.56 4.65
C TYR A 268 23.08 25.73 3.74
N PHE A 269 23.98 26.09 2.84
CA PHE A 269 23.81 27.21 1.91
C PHE A 269 23.85 26.69 0.47
N GLU A 270 23.08 27.32 -0.40
CA GLU A 270 23.16 27.15 -1.84
C GLU A 270 23.38 28.52 -2.49
N VAL A 271 24.25 28.62 -3.47
CA VAL A 271 24.43 29.84 -4.24
C VAL A 271 23.75 29.69 -5.60
N HIS A 272 22.76 30.52 -5.84
CA HIS A 272 21.99 30.57 -7.07
C HIS A 272 22.29 31.83 -7.85
N ALA A 273 22.45 31.72 -9.16
CA ALA A 273 22.63 32.86 -10.04
C ALA A 273 21.65 32.84 -11.21
N THR A 274 21.27 34.01 -11.68
CA THR A 274 20.56 34.21 -12.96
C THR A 274 21.55 34.81 -13.95
N PHE A 275 21.71 34.16 -15.09
CA PHE A 275 22.63 34.52 -16.13
C PHE A 275 21.91 35.15 -17.33
N GLY A 276 22.37 36.31 -17.79
CA GLY A 276 21.96 36.97 -19.03
C GLY A 276 22.84 36.54 -20.20
N VAL A 277 22.19 36.13 -21.30
CA VAL A 277 22.82 35.84 -22.60
C VAL A 277 22.00 36.51 -23.71
N ARG A 278 22.49 36.46 -24.97
CA ARG A 278 21.79 37.11 -26.10
C ARG A 278 20.35 36.70 -26.27
N SER A 279 20.04 35.44 -25.96
CA SER A 279 18.72 34.83 -26.18
C SER A 279 17.75 34.98 -25.00
N GLY A 280 18.21 35.57 -23.87
CA GLY A 280 17.41 35.70 -22.67
C GLY A 280 18.17 35.38 -21.38
N GLN A 281 17.48 34.89 -20.37
CA GLN A 281 18.04 34.56 -19.07
C GLN A 281 17.84 33.10 -18.71
N TYR A 282 18.74 32.53 -17.88
CA TYR A 282 18.59 31.19 -17.32
C TYR A 282 19.17 31.13 -15.91
N PRO A 283 18.59 30.26 -15.02
CA PRO A 283 19.10 30.07 -13.66
C PRO A 283 20.30 29.11 -13.67
N GLY A 284 21.23 29.28 -12.73
CA GLY A 284 22.28 28.33 -12.44
C GLY A 284 22.50 28.16 -10.96
N LYS A 285 22.85 26.96 -10.53
CA LYS A 285 23.16 26.61 -9.16
C LYS A 285 24.66 26.30 -9.07
N TRP A 286 25.35 26.90 -8.12
CA TRP A 286 26.77 26.62 -7.87
C TRP A 286 26.95 25.13 -7.49
N ILE A 287 28.04 24.55 -7.96
CA ILE A 287 28.45 23.17 -7.63
C ILE A 287 29.97 23.12 -7.38
N ASP A 288 30.34 22.26 -6.44
CA ASP A 288 31.72 21.84 -6.26
C ASP A 288 32.06 20.74 -7.28
N GLU A 289 32.85 21.07 -8.33
CA GLU A 289 33.26 20.08 -9.34
C GLU A 289 34.22 19.01 -8.77
N SER A 290 34.85 19.24 -7.62
CA SER A 290 35.75 18.28 -6.96
C SER A 290 34.98 17.28 -6.06
N TRP A 291 33.66 17.53 -5.80
CA TRP A 291 32.87 16.74 -4.90
C TRP A 291 32.82 15.27 -5.33
N LYS A 292 32.97 14.37 -4.36
CA LYS A 292 32.79 12.94 -4.52
C LYS A 292 31.74 12.45 -3.52
N LYS A 293 30.95 11.48 -3.95
CA LYS A 293 29.97 10.85 -3.07
C LYS A 293 30.68 10.25 -1.85
N ASP A 294 30.29 10.72 -0.67
CA ASP A 294 30.76 10.22 0.61
C ASP A 294 29.64 9.38 1.25
N GLU A 295 29.88 8.09 1.38
CA GLU A 295 28.89 7.17 1.99
C GLU A 295 28.76 7.39 3.51
N SER A 296 29.75 7.97 4.16
CA SER A 296 29.71 8.32 5.58
C SER A 296 28.86 9.58 5.83
N ASN A 297 28.68 10.42 4.82
CA ASN A 297 27.85 11.63 4.90
C ASN A 297 26.81 11.67 3.77
N PRO A 298 25.68 10.99 3.94
CA PRO A 298 24.61 10.96 2.92
C PRO A 298 23.93 12.32 2.69
N LEU A 299 24.19 13.31 3.56
CA LEU A 299 23.66 14.66 3.42
C LEU A 299 24.56 15.54 2.53
N SER A 300 25.79 15.11 2.24
CA SER A 300 26.70 15.84 1.35
C SER A 300 26.25 15.73 -0.12
N LYS A 301 26.25 16.89 -0.80
CA LYS A 301 25.92 17.03 -2.22
C LYS A 301 26.77 18.13 -2.84
N PRO A 302 27.06 18.09 -4.15
CA PRO A 302 27.91 19.06 -4.79
C PRO A 302 27.40 20.51 -4.71
N GLU A 303 26.11 20.73 -4.56
CA GLU A 303 25.46 22.02 -4.45
C GLU A 303 25.39 22.57 -3.01
N ARG A 304 25.81 21.80 -1.99
CA ARG A 304 25.64 22.18 -0.57
C ARG A 304 26.93 22.73 0.02
N ILE A 305 26.83 23.91 0.57
CA ILE A 305 27.91 24.61 1.27
C ILE A 305 27.55 24.64 2.75
N TRP A 306 28.46 24.16 3.60
CA TRP A 306 28.18 24.02 5.05
C TRP A 306 28.60 25.25 5.87
N ASP A 307 29.30 26.19 5.25
CA ASP A 307 29.83 27.39 5.87
C ASP A 307 29.34 28.65 5.14
N GLN A 308 28.73 29.58 5.89
CA GLN A 308 28.18 30.82 5.32
C GLN A 308 29.25 31.70 4.68
N ALA A 309 30.43 31.82 5.32
CA ALA A 309 31.47 32.66 4.81
C ALA A 309 31.97 32.18 3.43
N THR A 310 32.02 30.87 3.21
CA THR A 310 32.32 30.28 1.91
C THR A 310 31.28 30.63 0.86
N ALA A 311 29.97 30.52 1.20
CA ALA A 311 28.88 30.89 0.29
C ALA A 311 28.91 32.38 -0.07
N ASP A 312 29.11 33.26 0.91
CA ASP A 312 29.22 34.71 0.71
C ASP A 312 30.47 35.08 -0.11
N ALA A 313 31.57 34.35 0.08
CA ALA A 313 32.79 34.57 -0.70
C ALA A 313 32.61 34.18 -2.20
N ILE A 314 31.87 33.09 -2.47
CA ILE A 314 31.47 32.68 -3.83
C ILE A 314 30.62 33.77 -4.48
N ARG A 315 29.54 34.20 -3.77
CA ARG A 315 28.70 35.30 -4.25
C ARG A 315 29.53 36.55 -4.62
N SER A 316 30.35 37.01 -3.69
CA SER A 316 31.17 38.23 -3.89
C SER A 316 32.16 38.12 -5.05
N ARG A 317 32.75 36.96 -5.29
CA ARG A 317 33.63 36.73 -6.42
C ARG A 317 32.92 36.73 -7.78
N CYS A 318 31.65 36.26 -7.80
CA CYS A 318 30.88 36.08 -9.03
C CYS A 318 29.97 37.27 -9.37
N GLU A 319 29.60 38.13 -8.39
CA GLU A 319 28.70 39.26 -8.57
C GLU A 319 29.26 40.28 -9.61
N GLY A 320 28.39 40.59 -10.60
CA GLY A 320 28.74 41.51 -11.68
C GLY A 320 29.81 41.00 -12.66
N LYS A 321 30.19 39.70 -12.58
CA LYS A 321 31.18 39.10 -13.51
C LYS A 321 30.46 38.42 -14.68
N THR A 322 31.27 38.11 -15.68
CA THR A 322 30.83 37.27 -16.82
C THR A 322 31.49 35.91 -16.72
N GLY A 323 30.72 34.88 -17.03
CA GLY A 323 31.18 33.50 -17.12
C GLY A 323 31.21 33.00 -18.56
N VAL A 324 31.95 31.93 -18.79
CA VAL A 324 31.96 31.20 -20.05
C VAL A 324 31.03 30.02 -19.99
N VAL A 325 30.15 29.89 -20.98
CA VAL A 325 29.16 28.85 -21.04
C VAL A 325 29.66 27.66 -21.86
N THR A 326 29.52 26.47 -21.29
CA THR A 326 29.73 25.21 -22.01
C THR A 326 28.47 24.35 -21.86
N GLU A 327 28.07 23.63 -22.92
CA GLU A 327 26.93 22.71 -22.92
C GLU A 327 27.35 21.32 -23.33
N GLU A 328 26.83 20.35 -22.62
CA GLU A 328 26.82 18.95 -23.03
C GLU A 328 25.35 18.50 -23.26
N LYS A 329 25.09 17.99 -24.44
CA LYS A 329 23.77 17.43 -24.80
C LYS A 329 23.85 15.93 -24.93
N LYS A 330 22.96 15.24 -24.24
CA LYS A 330 22.85 13.78 -24.24
C LYS A 330 21.45 13.36 -24.67
N SER A 331 21.36 12.49 -25.66
CA SER A 331 20.10 11.84 -26.01
C SER A 331 19.78 10.75 -24.98
N GLN A 332 18.57 10.76 -24.44
CA GLN A 332 18.04 9.74 -23.52
C GLN A 332 16.79 9.11 -24.11
N SER A 333 16.79 7.78 -24.19
CA SER A 333 15.61 7.01 -24.58
C SER A 333 14.90 6.47 -23.35
N GLN A 334 13.59 6.65 -23.29
CA GLN A 334 12.73 6.13 -22.20
C GLN A 334 11.69 5.19 -22.78
N ILE A 335 11.79 3.92 -22.47
CA ILE A 335 10.80 2.89 -22.86
C ILE A 335 9.50 3.06 -22.05
N ALA A 336 8.36 2.66 -22.63
CA ALA A 336 7.09 2.66 -21.91
C ALA A 336 7.15 1.75 -20.66
N PRO A 337 6.49 2.08 -19.56
CA PRO A 337 6.36 1.15 -18.44
C PRO A 337 5.66 -0.15 -18.87
N GLN A 338 5.93 -1.25 -18.17
CA GLN A 338 5.24 -2.53 -18.40
C GLN A 338 3.74 -2.43 -18.12
N LEU A 339 2.96 -3.42 -18.52
CA LEU A 339 1.55 -3.56 -18.19
C LEU A 339 1.33 -3.53 -16.67
N TYR A 340 0.11 -3.31 -16.23
CA TYR A 340 -0.22 -3.26 -14.82
C TYR A 340 -0.32 -4.65 -14.20
N ASP A 341 0.36 -4.85 -13.07
CA ASP A 341 -0.09 -5.70 -11.99
C ASP A 341 -0.97 -4.90 -11.00
N LEU A 342 -1.55 -5.56 -10.01
CA LEU A 342 -2.39 -4.88 -9.03
C LEU A 342 -1.62 -3.85 -8.21
N THR A 343 -0.41 -4.18 -7.77
CA THR A 343 0.39 -3.30 -6.91
C THR A 343 0.77 -2.01 -7.64
N THR A 344 1.21 -2.10 -8.89
CA THR A 344 1.55 -0.93 -9.71
C THR A 344 0.31 -0.08 -9.99
N LEU A 345 -0.83 -0.71 -10.29
CA LEU A 345 -2.10 0.00 -10.48
C LEU A 345 -2.53 0.75 -9.21
N GLN A 346 -2.39 0.12 -8.04
CA GLN A 346 -2.69 0.75 -6.74
C GLN A 346 -1.74 1.91 -6.40
N ARG A 347 -0.48 1.83 -6.83
CA ARG A 347 0.53 2.87 -6.59
C ARG A 347 0.30 4.12 -7.42
N GLU A 348 -0.18 3.97 -8.64
CA GLU A 348 -0.36 5.08 -9.59
C GLU A 348 -1.76 5.69 -9.55
N ALA A 349 -2.77 4.93 -9.14
CA ALA A 349 -4.14 5.43 -9.08
C ALA A 349 -4.35 6.48 -7.97
N PRO A 350 -5.21 7.49 -8.21
CA PRO A 350 -5.46 8.56 -7.25
C PRO A 350 -6.40 8.15 -6.10
N PHE A 351 -6.49 6.86 -5.79
CA PHE A 351 -7.34 6.28 -4.75
C PHE A 351 -6.50 5.55 -3.70
N SER A 352 -7.10 5.23 -2.53
CA SER A 352 -6.45 4.31 -1.58
C SER A 352 -6.28 2.93 -2.21
N ALA A 353 -5.31 2.14 -1.73
CA ALA A 353 -5.06 0.79 -2.23
C ALA A 353 -6.32 -0.09 -2.18
N LYS A 354 -7.10 -0.01 -1.09
CA LYS A 354 -8.38 -0.70 -0.95
C LYS A 354 -9.43 -0.19 -1.95
N GLY A 355 -9.57 1.13 -2.08
CA GLY A 355 -10.53 1.74 -3.01
C GLY A 355 -10.23 1.36 -4.46
N ASN A 356 -8.95 1.38 -4.84
CA ASN A 356 -8.53 0.96 -6.18
C ASN A 356 -8.85 -0.52 -6.45
N LEU A 357 -8.56 -1.41 -5.48
CA LEU A 357 -8.91 -2.82 -5.60
C LEU A 357 -10.42 -3.03 -5.79
N GLN A 358 -11.26 -2.31 -5.04
CA GLN A 358 -12.72 -2.39 -5.19
C GLN A 358 -13.18 -1.94 -6.56
N ILE A 359 -12.61 -0.85 -7.10
CA ILE A 359 -12.91 -0.35 -8.44
C ILE A 359 -12.47 -1.38 -9.49
N ALA A 360 -11.25 -1.90 -9.40
CA ALA A 360 -10.74 -2.90 -10.33
C ALA A 360 -11.58 -4.20 -10.29
N GLN A 361 -12.02 -4.63 -9.12
CA GLN A 361 -12.95 -5.76 -9.00
C GLN A 361 -14.30 -5.48 -9.67
N ALA A 362 -14.86 -4.30 -9.52
CA ALA A 362 -16.11 -3.93 -10.20
C ALA A 362 -15.94 -3.92 -11.73
N LEU A 363 -14.82 -3.38 -12.24
CA LEU A 363 -14.49 -3.40 -13.67
C LEU A 363 -14.40 -4.84 -14.21
N TYR A 364 -13.85 -5.76 -13.44
CA TYR A 364 -13.74 -7.17 -13.80
C TYR A 364 -15.05 -7.94 -13.60
N GLU A 365 -15.66 -7.88 -12.41
CA GLU A 365 -16.77 -8.76 -12.04
C GLU A 365 -18.12 -8.28 -12.60
N LYS A 366 -18.40 -6.99 -12.48
CA LYS A 366 -19.67 -6.40 -12.88
C LYS A 366 -19.65 -6.02 -14.36
N HIS A 367 -18.63 -5.29 -14.78
CA HIS A 367 -18.56 -4.68 -16.13
C HIS A 367 -17.88 -5.58 -17.16
N LYS A 368 -17.01 -6.50 -16.74
CA LYS A 368 -16.25 -7.42 -17.62
C LYS A 368 -15.35 -6.71 -18.64
N VAL A 369 -14.89 -5.48 -18.32
CA VAL A 369 -14.10 -4.64 -19.23
C VAL A 369 -12.60 -4.76 -19.06
N ILE A 370 -12.12 -5.44 -18.00
CA ILE A 370 -10.70 -5.74 -17.76
C ILE A 370 -10.49 -7.22 -17.44
N THR A 371 -9.24 -7.69 -17.52
CA THR A 371 -8.80 -9.01 -17.05
C THR A 371 -8.79 -9.07 -15.52
N TYR A 372 -8.52 -10.24 -14.95
CA TYR A 372 -8.53 -10.43 -13.50
C TYR A 372 -7.52 -9.52 -12.78
N PRO A 373 -7.95 -8.68 -11.84
CA PRO A 373 -7.09 -7.63 -11.33
C PRO A 373 -6.12 -8.07 -10.21
N ARG A 374 -6.31 -9.25 -9.58
CA ARG A 374 -5.44 -9.70 -8.49
C ARG A 374 -4.28 -10.51 -9.04
N THR A 375 -3.39 -9.87 -9.75
CA THR A 375 -2.20 -10.47 -10.36
C THR A 375 -0.93 -9.73 -9.94
N ASP A 376 0.17 -10.44 -9.85
CA ASP A 376 1.53 -9.94 -9.68
C ASP A 376 2.30 -9.87 -11.00
N SER A 377 1.73 -10.45 -12.07
CA SER A 377 2.36 -10.45 -13.38
C SER A 377 2.10 -9.16 -14.15
N ARG A 378 3.13 -8.68 -14.84
CA ARG A 378 3.11 -7.56 -15.79
C ARG A 378 3.27 -8.02 -17.23
N TYR A 379 3.11 -9.34 -17.46
CA TYR A 379 3.32 -10.01 -18.72
C TYR A 379 2.06 -10.71 -19.19
N LEU A 380 2.00 -10.99 -20.48
CA LEU A 380 0.95 -11.75 -21.14
C LEU A 380 1.50 -13.13 -21.57
N PRO A 381 0.64 -14.15 -21.68
CA PRO A 381 1.02 -15.42 -22.28
C PRO A 381 1.41 -15.25 -23.75
N GLU A 382 2.32 -16.08 -24.24
CA GLU A 382 2.83 -16.01 -25.60
C GLU A 382 1.75 -16.32 -26.66
N ASP A 383 0.73 -17.08 -26.30
CA ASP A 383 -0.44 -17.40 -27.14
C ASP A 383 -1.49 -16.28 -27.18
N TYR A 384 -1.33 -15.24 -26.32
CA TYR A 384 -2.34 -14.17 -26.19
C TYR A 384 -2.26 -13.06 -27.25
N THR A 385 -1.32 -13.17 -28.19
CA THR A 385 -1.08 -12.16 -29.23
C THR A 385 -2.32 -11.87 -30.11
N ALA A 386 -3.09 -12.92 -30.45
CA ALA A 386 -4.32 -12.75 -31.24
C ALA A 386 -5.39 -11.97 -30.50
N ASN A 387 -5.59 -12.27 -29.20
CA ASN A 387 -6.54 -11.57 -28.31
C ASN A 387 -6.16 -10.11 -28.13
N VAL A 388 -4.84 -9.82 -27.97
CA VAL A 388 -4.34 -8.43 -27.89
C VAL A 388 -4.68 -7.66 -29.16
N ARG A 389 -4.53 -8.25 -30.34
CA ARG A 389 -4.87 -7.63 -31.61
C ARG A 389 -6.36 -7.36 -31.76
N GLU A 390 -7.19 -8.31 -31.31
CA GLU A 390 -8.65 -8.13 -31.30
C GLU A 390 -9.07 -7.02 -30.34
N THR A 391 -8.59 -7.06 -29.09
CA THR A 391 -8.84 -5.98 -28.11
C THR A 391 -8.40 -4.61 -28.62
N MET A 392 -7.24 -4.54 -29.32
CA MET A 392 -6.75 -3.29 -29.90
C MET A 392 -7.68 -2.78 -31.01
N ARG A 393 -8.29 -3.67 -31.84
CA ARG A 393 -9.28 -3.29 -32.85
C ARG A 393 -10.56 -2.76 -32.21
N GLU A 394 -11.07 -3.45 -31.20
CA GLU A 394 -12.27 -3.00 -30.48
C GLU A 394 -12.08 -1.63 -29.83
N ILE A 395 -10.88 -1.35 -29.28
CA ILE A 395 -10.54 -0.01 -28.75
C ILE A 395 -10.43 1.00 -29.92
N ALA A 396 -9.84 0.63 -31.04
CA ALA A 396 -9.70 1.51 -32.21
C ALA A 396 -11.05 1.90 -32.81
N ASP A 397 -12.04 1.02 -32.76
CA ASP A 397 -13.38 1.22 -33.26
C ASP A 397 -14.33 1.86 -32.24
N SER A 398 -13.87 2.06 -30.99
CA SER A 398 -14.66 2.66 -29.91
C SER A 398 -14.65 4.21 -29.95
N ASP A 399 -15.56 4.82 -29.17
CA ASP A 399 -15.64 6.28 -28.97
C ASP A 399 -14.64 6.81 -27.92
N LEU A 400 -13.68 5.99 -27.47
CA LEU A 400 -12.68 6.42 -26.50
C LEU A 400 -11.73 7.46 -27.12
N GLU A 401 -11.34 8.49 -26.37
CA GLU A 401 -10.36 9.50 -26.82
C GLU A 401 -9.05 8.89 -27.32
N VAL A 402 -8.70 7.70 -26.80
CA VAL A 402 -7.48 6.97 -27.13
C VAL A 402 -7.60 6.08 -28.37
N SER A 403 -8.77 5.98 -29.00
CA SER A 403 -9.02 5.14 -30.18
C SER A 403 -8.05 5.42 -31.33
N ARG A 404 -7.71 6.71 -31.56
CA ARG A 404 -6.72 7.13 -32.57
C ARG A 404 -5.34 6.48 -32.35
N TYR A 405 -4.92 6.30 -31.10
CA TYR A 405 -3.63 5.68 -30.78
C TYR A 405 -3.66 4.15 -30.98
N ALA A 406 -4.79 3.53 -30.69
CA ALA A 406 -4.99 2.12 -31.00
C ALA A 406 -4.99 1.88 -32.53
N LYS A 407 -5.62 2.78 -33.33
CA LYS A 407 -5.54 2.76 -34.80
C LYS A 407 -4.09 2.84 -35.29
N ALA A 408 -3.28 3.74 -34.70
CA ALA A 408 -1.88 3.89 -35.05
C ALA A 408 -1.08 2.61 -34.77
N VAL A 409 -1.29 1.94 -33.62
CA VAL A 409 -0.65 0.66 -33.31
C VAL A 409 -1.02 -0.43 -34.32
N LEU A 410 -2.29 -0.49 -34.76
CA LEU A 410 -2.77 -1.48 -35.74
C LEU A 410 -2.28 -1.21 -37.16
N ALA A 411 -2.18 0.05 -37.55
CA ALA A 411 -1.73 0.45 -38.89
C ALA A 411 -0.27 0.03 -39.13
N GLY A 412 0.53 -0.01 -38.06
CA GLY A 412 1.97 -0.19 -38.14
C GLY A 412 2.59 0.96 -38.95
N GLY A 413 3.82 1.26 -38.64
CA GLY A 413 4.60 2.27 -39.36
C GLY A 413 6.04 2.12 -38.93
N PRO A 414 6.99 2.84 -39.52
CA PRO A 414 8.40 2.75 -39.13
C PRO A 414 8.61 2.95 -37.63
N ASP A 415 7.73 3.77 -37.01
CA ASP A 415 7.79 4.10 -35.59
C ASP A 415 6.81 3.28 -34.70
N HIS A 416 5.85 2.57 -35.29
CA HIS A 416 4.81 1.78 -34.58
C HIS A 416 4.98 0.28 -34.77
N VAL A 417 6.09 -0.08 -35.21
CA VAL A 417 6.40 -1.38 -35.61
C VAL A 417 6.30 -2.39 -34.67
N PRO A 418 6.26 -3.44 -35.11
CA PRO A 418 5.79 -4.77 -34.91
C PRO A 418 5.81 -5.22 -33.47
N HIS A 419 5.60 -4.31 -32.55
CA HIS A 419 5.54 -4.58 -31.08
C HIS A 419 4.35 -5.45 -30.67
N LEU A 420 3.38 -5.65 -31.54
CA LEU A 420 2.42 -6.76 -31.42
C LEU A 420 3.07 -8.12 -31.66
N HIS A 421 4.33 -8.16 -32.09
CA HIS A 421 5.08 -9.37 -32.23
C HIS A 421 5.87 -9.67 -30.95
N LYS A 422 5.72 -10.86 -30.43
CA LYS A 422 6.49 -11.64 -29.44
C LYS A 422 7.67 -10.93 -28.72
N SER A 423 7.51 -9.67 -28.34
CA SER A 423 8.47 -9.02 -27.45
C SER A 423 8.44 -9.74 -26.11
N ARG A 424 9.54 -10.33 -25.70
CA ARG A 424 9.70 -10.95 -24.37
C ARG A 424 9.48 -9.99 -23.21
N ARG A 425 9.45 -8.69 -23.50
CA ARG A 425 9.11 -7.67 -22.54
C ARG A 425 7.61 -7.62 -22.23
N ILE A 426 6.76 -8.14 -23.12
CA ILE A 426 5.30 -8.13 -23.01
C ILE A 426 4.77 -9.55 -22.89
N PHE A 427 5.29 -10.49 -23.70
CA PHE A 427 4.83 -11.87 -23.80
C PHE A 427 5.92 -12.81 -23.31
N ASP A 428 5.75 -13.39 -22.12
CA ASP A 428 6.70 -14.32 -21.52
C ASP A 428 5.97 -15.27 -20.57
N ASN A 429 5.76 -16.52 -20.98
CA ASN A 429 5.10 -17.54 -20.16
C ASN A 429 5.79 -17.79 -18.82
N LYS A 430 7.13 -17.62 -18.74
CA LYS A 430 7.88 -17.82 -17.50
C LYS A 430 7.64 -16.73 -16.46
N LYS A 431 7.13 -15.58 -16.86
CA LYS A 431 6.82 -14.41 -16.04
C LYS A 431 5.33 -14.26 -15.74
N VAL A 432 4.51 -15.15 -16.26
CA VAL A 432 3.09 -15.27 -15.90
C VAL A 432 2.99 -16.26 -14.75
N SER A 433 2.50 -15.80 -13.61
CA SER A 433 2.21 -16.61 -12.43
C SER A 433 0.83 -17.29 -12.56
N ASP A 434 0.00 -17.15 -11.56
CA ASP A 434 -1.38 -17.68 -11.56
C ASP A 434 -2.27 -16.93 -12.56
N HIS A 435 -1.98 -15.64 -12.80
CA HIS A 435 -2.70 -14.75 -13.71
C HIS A 435 -1.72 -13.85 -14.47
N PHE A 436 -2.11 -13.45 -15.67
CA PHE A 436 -1.37 -12.49 -16.48
C PHE A 436 -1.77 -11.04 -16.15
N ALA A 437 -1.12 -10.07 -16.76
CA ALA A 437 -1.28 -8.64 -16.51
C ALA A 437 -2.73 -8.13 -16.66
N ILE A 438 -3.02 -7.01 -16.00
CA ILE A 438 -4.30 -6.30 -16.11
C ILE A 438 -4.34 -5.54 -17.44
N ILE A 439 -5.24 -5.94 -18.31
CA ILE A 439 -5.48 -5.31 -19.62
C ILE A 439 -6.98 -5.14 -19.88
N PRO A 440 -7.41 -4.26 -20.80
CA PRO A 440 -8.80 -4.19 -21.24
C PRO A 440 -9.20 -5.47 -21.99
N THR A 441 -10.49 -5.79 -22.00
CA THR A 441 -11.07 -6.92 -22.76
C THR A 441 -11.71 -6.51 -24.08
N GLY A 442 -11.67 -5.22 -24.43
CA GLY A 442 -12.37 -4.65 -25.61
C GLY A 442 -13.85 -4.36 -25.39
N LYS A 443 -14.49 -4.99 -24.41
CA LYS A 443 -15.89 -4.75 -24.09
C LYS A 443 -16.14 -3.34 -23.61
N THR A 444 -17.32 -2.80 -23.94
CA THR A 444 -17.78 -1.49 -23.49
C THR A 444 -18.83 -1.62 -22.39
N ALA A 445 -18.83 -0.69 -21.45
CA ALA A 445 -19.83 -0.59 -20.38
C ALA A 445 -20.01 0.87 -19.95
N LYS A 446 -21.16 1.17 -19.36
CA LYS A 446 -21.37 2.47 -18.72
C LYS A 446 -20.69 2.44 -17.35
N LEU A 447 -19.63 3.22 -17.19
CA LEU A 447 -18.81 3.31 -16.00
C LEU A 447 -19.14 4.59 -15.20
N SER A 448 -18.96 4.54 -13.89
CA SER A 448 -18.94 5.75 -13.06
C SER A 448 -17.65 6.54 -13.27
N ASP A 449 -17.60 7.81 -12.86
CA ASP A 449 -16.40 8.67 -13.01
C ASP A 449 -15.13 8.05 -12.38
N THR A 450 -15.28 7.34 -11.25
CA THR A 450 -14.16 6.68 -10.57
C THR A 450 -13.72 5.41 -11.29
N GLU A 451 -14.67 4.62 -11.78
CA GLU A 451 -14.39 3.43 -12.59
C GLU A 451 -13.76 3.82 -13.93
N GLN A 452 -14.26 4.87 -14.57
CA GLN A 452 -13.71 5.39 -15.84
C GLN A 452 -12.25 5.83 -15.69
N LYS A 453 -11.89 6.52 -14.60
CA LYS A 453 -10.50 6.95 -14.36
C LYS A 453 -9.53 5.77 -14.27
N VAL A 454 -9.90 4.70 -13.57
CA VAL A 454 -9.04 3.50 -13.46
C VAL A 454 -9.00 2.75 -14.79
N TYR A 455 -10.13 2.65 -15.48
CA TYR A 455 -10.21 2.03 -16.81
C TYR A 455 -9.35 2.77 -17.83
N ASP A 456 -9.41 4.10 -17.87
CA ASP A 456 -8.58 4.93 -18.75
C ASP A 456 -7.07 4.73 -18.50
N MET A 457 -6.66 4.59 -17.23
CA MET A 457 -5.27 4.28 -16.89
C MET A 457 -4.85 2.94 -17.50
N ILE A 458 -5.70 1.92 -17.36
CA ILE A 458 -5.40 0.57 -17.88
C ILE A 458 -5.35 0.57 -19.41
N VAL A 459 -6.30 1.22 -20.08
CA VAL A 459 -6.34 1.31 -21.54
C VAL A 459 -5.13 2.08 -22.08
N LYS A 460 -4.81 3.23 -21.49
CA LYS A 460 -3.63 4.02 -21.89
C LYS A 460 -2.34 3.22 -21.72
N ARG A 461 -2.17 2.49 -20.62
CA ARG A 461 -1.01 1.65 -20.38
C ARG A 461 -0.93 0.50 -21.39
N PHE A 462 -2.04 -0.13 -21.69
CA PHE A 462 -2.15 -1.22 -22.68
C PHE A 462 -1.75 -0.75 -24.09
N ILE A 463 -2.16 0.43 -24.53
CA ILE A 463 -1.76 1.00 -25.81
C ILE A 463 -0.29 1.41 -25.78
N ALA A 464 0.13 2.14 -24.72
CA ALA A 464 1.46 2.72 -24.60
C ALA A 464 2.60 1.69 -24.63
N VAL A 465 2.37 0.47 -24.12
CA VAL A 465 3.40 -0.57 -24.11
C VAL A 465 3.82 -1.01 -25.51
N PHE A 466 2.98 -0.77 -26.53
CA PHE A 466 3.22 -1.05 -27.94
C PHE A 466 3.76 0.15 -28.73
N TYR A 467 3.92 1.30 -28.09
CA TYR A 467 4.52 2.47 -28.70
C TYR A 467 6.05 2.46 -28.62
N PRO A 468 6.73 3.19 -29.51
CA PRO A 468 8.18 3.37 -29.44
C PRO A 468 8.58 4.12 -28.15
N SER A 469 9.88 4.09 -27.87
CA SER A 469 10.43 4.82 -26.74
C SER A 469 10.23 6.34 -26.93
N ALA A 470 10.07 7.05 -25.83
CA ALA A 470 10.19 8.50 -25.82
C ALA A 470 11.66 8.90 -25.88
N GLU A 471 11.99 9.89 -26.68
CA GLU A 471 13.35 10.42 -26.80
C GLU A 471 13.42 11.83 -26.24
N PHE A 472 14.40 12.05 -25.38
CA PHE A 472 14.67 13.33 -24.75
C PHE A 472 16.08 13.78 -25.09
N GLU A 473 16.27 15.08 -25.25
CA GLU A 473 17.58 15.73 -25.18
C GLU A 473 17.75 16.32 -23.78
N GLN A 474 18.71 15.82 -23.05
CA GLN A 474 19.12 16.37 -21.76
C GLN A 474 20.32 17.27 -21.97
N THR A 475 20.16 18.55 -21.63
CA THR A 475 21.22 19.55 -21.69
C THR A 475 21.77 19.77 -20.29
N THR A 476 23.08 19.59 -20.12
CA THR A 476 23.81 20.04 -18.93
C THR A 476 24.65 21.24 -19.35
N ARG A 477 24.34 22.40 -18.77
CA ARG A 477 25.05 23.68 -19.01
C ARG A 477 25.90 24.00 -17.79
N LEU A 478 27.18 24.30 -18.04
CA LEU A 478 28.09 24.78 -17.02
C LEU A 478 28.52 26.21 -17.38
N THR A 479 28.32 27.12 -16.45
CA THR A 479 28.76 28.50 -16.51
C THR A 479 29.90 28.68 -15.54
N ARG A 480 31.12 28.90 -16.05
CA ARG A 480 32.33 29.06 -15.23
C ARG A 480 32.73 30.52 -15.12
N ILE A 481 32.84 30.96 -13.87
CA ILE A 481 33.24 32.31 -13.49
C ILE A 481 34.50 32.17 -12.60
N LEU A 482 35.65 32.55 -13.07
CA LEU A 482 36.91 32.31 -12.35
C LEU A 482 37.07 30.83 -11.98
N GLN A 483 37.10 30.51 -10.67
CA GLN A 483 37.17 29.14 -10.16
C GLN A 483 35.77 28.55 -9.81
N ASP A 484 34.72 29.32 -9.95
CA ASP A 484 33.40 28.92 -9.52
C ASP A 484 32.56 28.43 -10.70
N THR A 485 31.87 27.29 -10.52
CA THR A 485 31.03 26.66 -11.54
C THR A 485 29.58 26.61 -11.15
N PHE A 486 28.72 27.08 -12.06
CA PHE A 486 27.29 27.00 -11.93
C PHE A 486 26.72 26.00 -12.93
N LYS A 487 25.88 25.08 -12.44
CA LYS A 487 25.23 24.06 -13.23
C LYS A 487 23.76 24.41 -13.47
N THR A 488 23.32 24.23 -14.72
CA THR A 488 21.93 24.30 -15.14
C THR A 488 21.57 23.04 -15.90
N GLU A 489 20.45 22.44 -15.61
CA GLU A 489 19.96 21.26 -16.32
C GLU A 489 18.63 21.57 -17.00
N GLY A 490 18.50 21.11 -18.24
CA GLY A 490 17.28 21.19 -19.01
C GLY A 490 16.98 19.86 -19.70
N ARG A 491 15.71 19.59 -19.95
CA ARG A 491 15.26 18.37 -20.62
C ARG A 491 14.15 18.69 -21.62
N ILE A 492 14.37 18.40 -22.87
CA ILE A 492 13.41 18.62 -23.95
C ILE A 492 12.93 17.28 -24.49
N LEU A 493 11.62 17.12 -24.64
CA LEU A 493 11.01 15.96 -25.29
C LEU A 493 11.13 16.11 -26.81
N VAL A 494 12.00 15.32 -27.43
CA VAL A 494 12.27 15.36 -28.89
C VAL A 494 11.24 14.53 -29.64
N LYS A 495 11.07 13.25 -29.22
CA LYS A 495 10.05 12.36 -29.75
C LYS A 495 9.16 11.86 -28.61
N PRO A 496 7.85 12.05 -28.69
CA PRO A 496 6.97 11.69 -27.58
C PRO A 496 6.85 10.17 -27.39
N GLY A 497 6.97 9.37 -28.48
CA GLY A 497 6.81 7.94 -28.39
C GLY A 497 5.54 7.56 -27.61
N TRP A 498 5.70 6.66 -26.61
CA TRP A 498 4.57 6.22 -25.78
C TRP A 498 3.92 7.35 -24.94
N LEU A 499 4.61 8.45 -24.69
CA LEU A 499 4.07 9.59 -23.93
C LEU A 499 2.96 10.32 -24.70
N GLU A 500 2.88 10.12 -26.03
CA GLU A 500 1.83 10.67 -26.84
C GLU A 500 0.44 10.15 -26.41
N VAL A 501 0.34 8.88 -26.01
CA VAL A 501 -0.87 8.26 -25.47
C VAL A 501 -1.37 8.96 -24.19
N TYR A 502 -0.45 9.62 -23.46
CA TYR A 502 -0.75 10.42 -22.27
C TYR A 502 -0.88 11.92 -22.57
N GLY A 503 -0.94 12.31 -23.84
CA GLY A 503 -1.17 13.69 -24.28
C GLY A 503 0.09 14.58 -24.25
N ARG A 504 1.30 14.00 -24.11
CA ARG A 504 2.55 14.77 -24.20
C ARG A 504 2.90 15.03 -25.67
N ARG A 505 3.34 16.25 -25.98
CA ARG A 505 3.72 16.68 -27.32
C ARG A 505 5.19 17.07 -27.39
N PRO A 506 5.86 16.95 -28.57
CA PRO A 506 7.22 17.42 -28.74
C PRO A 506 7.33 18.93 -28.48
N GLY A 507 8.47 19.37 -27.97
CA GLY A 507 8.76 20.81 -27.76
C GLY A 507 7.97 21.47 -26.62
N VAL A 508 7.05 20.74 -25.95
CA VAL A 508 6.40 21.26 -24.74
C VAL A 508 7.26 20.84 -23.55
N ALA A 509 8.20 21.69 -23.18
CA ALA A 509 8.90 21.57 -21.93
C ALA A 509 7.92 21.66 -20.76
N SER A 510 8.19 20.98 -19.67
CA SER A 510 7.41 21.11 -18.42
C SER A 510 7.84 22.40 -17.69
N GLY A 511 7.53 23.55 -18.27
CA GLY A 511 7.60 24.88 -17.68
C GLY A 511 8.92 25.39 -17.07
N LYS A 512 9.64 24.56 -16.31
CA LYS A 512 10.93 24.94 -15.68
C LYS A 512 12.17 24.35 -16.39
N ASP A 513 11.99 23.46 -17.33
CA ASP A 513 13.06 22.67 -17.95
C ASP A 513 13.46 23.20 -19.34
N GLU A 514 12.84 24.29 -19.80
CA GLU A 514 13.17 24.92 -21.09
C GLU A 514 14.32 25.91 -20.91
N LEU A 515 15.44 25.61 -21.52
CA LEU A 515 16.61 26.49 -21.49
C LEU A 515 16.64 27.36 -22.74
N VAL A 516 16.89 28.68 -22.57
CA VAL A 516 17.17 29.57 -23.67
C VAL A 516 18.40 29.06 -24.44
N PRO A 517 18.40 29.11 -25.78
CA PRO A 517 19.53 28.65 -26.57
C PRO A 517 20.77 29.51 -26.29
N VAL A 518 21.94 28.87 -26.24
CA VAL A 518 23.25 29.53 -26.12
C VAL A 518 24.22 28.93 -27.12
N THR A 519 25.21 29.71 -27.50
CA THR A 519 26.29 29.26 -28.34
C THR A 519 27.48 28.79 -27.49
N ALA A 520 28.18 27.75 -27.92
CA ALA A 520 29.37 27.28 -27.20
C ALA A 520 30.41 28.40 -27.05
N GLY A 521 30.86 28.63 -25.80
CA GLY A 521 31.80 29.70 -25.47
C GLY A 521 31.16 31.08 -25.33
N GLU A 522 29.83 31.18 -25.40
CA GLU A 522 29.12 32.45 -25.18
C GLU A 522 29.40 32.98 -23.77
N SER A 523 29.57 34.32 -23.67
CA SER A 523 29.70 34.97 -22.36
C SER A 523 28.32 35.18 -21.76
N ALA A 524 28.15 34.77 -20.50
CA ALA A 524 26.93 35.00 -19.72
C ALA A 524 27.20 35.95 -18.57
N SER A 525 26.48 37.08 -18.53
CA SER A 525 26.56 38.05 -17.42
C SER A 525 25.80 37.59 -16.20
N VAL A 526 26.33 37.77 -15.01
CA VAL A 526 25.60 37.56 -13.77
C VAL A 526 24.64 38.72 -13.58
N GLU A 527 23.36 38.51 -13.80
CA GLU A 527 22.31 39.53 -13.63
C GLU A 527 21.87 39.61 -12.17
N HIS A 528 21.81 38.43 -11.52
CA HIS A 528 21.43 38.31 -10.10
C HIS A 528 22.17 37.12 -9.50
N ILE A 529 22.60 37.25 -8.23
CA ILE A 529 23.20 36.16 -7.47
C ILE A 529 22.74 36.25 -6.02
N GLU A 530 22.31 35.14 -5.46
CA GLU A 530 21.81 35.07 -4.07
C GLU A 530 22.35 33.86 -3.35
N VAL A 531 22.49 34.00 -2.03
CA VAL A 531 22.80 32.88 -1.13
C VAL A 531 21.50 32.47 -0.45
N LEU A 532 21.05 31.25 -0.68
CA LEU A 532 19.88 30.67 -0.03
C LEU A 532 20.32 29.92 1.23
N HIS A 533 19.66 30.22 2.33
CA HIS A 533 19.83 29.53 3.60
C HIS A 533 18.77 28.40 3.67
N GLU A 534 19.19 27.15 3.68
CA GLU A 534 18.37 25.97 3.67
C GLU A 534 18.70 25.05 4.85
N GLU A 535 17.81 24.15 5.17
CA GLU A 535 18.04 23.10 6.15
C GLU A 535 17.78 21.73 5.55
N THR A 536 18.59 20.76 5.97
CA THR A 536 18.37 19.36 5.60
C THR A 536 17.02 18.88 6.16
N LYS A 537 16.34 18.02 5.41
CA LYS A 537 15.00 17.51 5.75
C LYS A 537 15.09 16.03 6.08
N PRO A 538 14.30 15.55 7.06
CA PRO A 538 14.23 14.13 7.35
C PRO A 538 13.69 13.36 6.15
N PRO A 539 13.90 12.03 6.08
CA PRO A 539 13.30 11.22 5.04
C PRO A 539 11.76 11.33 5.07
N ALA A 540 11.15 11.33 3.89
CA ALA A 540 9.69 11.44 3.80
C ALA A 540 9.00 10.23 4.44
N ARG A 541 7.85 10.46 5.08
CA ARG A 541 6.98 9.38 5.55
C ARG A 541 6.47 8.53 4.41
N PHE A 542 6.15 7.30 4.71
CA PHE A 542 5.51 6.43 3.74
C PHE A 542 4.09 6.92 3.43
N THR A 543 3.75 6.92 2.15
CA THR A 543 2.36 6.93 1.66
C THR A 543 1.94 5.47 1.41
N GLU A 544 0.65 5.22 1.14
CA GLU A 544 0.23 3.87 0.73
C GLU A 544 1.00 3.37 -0.51
N SER A 545 1.24 4.25 -1.48
CA SER A 545 2.00 3.94 -2.70
C SER A 545 3.44 3.53 -2.40
N THR A 546 4.15 4.30 -1.57
CA THR A 546 5.55 3.99 -1.24
C THR A 546 5.67 2.80 -0.28
N LEU A 547 4.68 2.58 0.60
CA LEU A 547 4.61 1.40 1.45
C LEU A 547 4.36 0.12 0.63
N LEU A 548 3.45 0.16 -0.35
CA LEU A 548 3.25 -0.95 -1.28
C LEU A 548 4.55 -1.30 -2.04
N SER A 549 5.33 -0.28 -2.42
CA SER A 549 6.66 -0.48 -3.04
C SER A 549 7.65 -1.14 -2.08
N ALA A 550 7.65 -0.73 -0.81
CA ALA A 550 8.51 -1.31 0.21
C ALA A 550 8.11 -2.76 0.54
N MET A 551 6.81 -3.06 0.57
CA MET A 551 6.30 -4.43 0.75
C MET A 551 6.69 -5.32 -0.44
N GLU A 552 6.54 -4.84 -1.67
CA GLU A 552 6.93 -5.55 -2.90
C GLU A 552 8.45 -5.77 -2.94
N GLY A 553 9.23 -4.75 -2.63
CA GLY A 553 10.69 -4.77 -2.65
C GLY A 553 11.36 -5.23 -1.35
N ALA A 554 10.64 -5.87 -0.43
CA ALA A 554 11.15 -6.23 0.90
C ALA A 554 12.35 -7.20 0.88
N GLY A 555 12.56 -7.93 -0.22
CA GLY A 555 13.75 -8.75 -0.44
C GLY A 555 15.05 -7.95 -0.37
N LYS A 556 15.03 -6.66 -0.73
CA LYS A 556 16.19 -5.77 -0.65
C LYS A 556 16.66 -5.47 0.80
N LEU A 557 15.86 -5.82 1.78
CA LEU A 557 16.14 -5.67 3.21
C LEU A 557 16.72 -6.96 3.82
N ILE A 558 17.07 -7.95 3.00
CA ILE A 558 17.57 -9.26 3.41
C ILE A 558 18.99 -9.41 2.87
N ASP A 559 19.94 -9.68 3.74
CA ASP A 559 21.36 -9.83 3.37
C ASP A 559 21.67 -11.17 2.69
N ASP A 560 20.90 -12.22 3.00
CA ASP A 560 21.04 -13.54 2.40
C ASP A 560 20.48 -13.55 0.97
N GLU A 561 21.30 -13.83 -0.01
CA GLU A 561 20.96 -13.77 -1.43
C GLU A 561 19.83 -14.74 -1.83
N ALA A 562 19.84 -15.97 -1.30
CA ALA A 562 18.83 -16.99 -1.62
C ALA A 562 17.46 -16.61 -1.03
N LEU A 563 17.45 -16.09 0.20
CA LEU A 563 16.22 -15.60 0.85
C LEU A 563 15.73 -14.31 0.20
N ALA A 564 16.65 -13.42 -0.20
CA ALA A 564 16.33 -12.21 -0.93
C ALA A 564 15.70 -12.49 -2.30
N GLU A 565 16.22 -13.50 -3.04
CA GLU A 565 15.64 -13.93 -4.31
C GLU A 565 14.24 -14.52 -4.12
N ALA A 566 14.04 -15.43 -3.16
CA ALA A 566 12.73 -15.99 -2.85
C ALA A 566 11.71 -14.91 -2.44
N MET A 567 12.18 -13.90 -1.73
CA MET A 567 11.37 -12.76 -1.32
C MET A 567 11.12 -11.77 -2.45
N ALA A 568 12.05 -11.61 -3.41
CA ALA A 568 11.90 -10.71 -4.56
C ALA A 568 10.74 -11.14 -5.48
N GLU A 569 10.45 -12.43 -5.57
CA GLU A 569 9.33 -12.94 -6.36
C GLU A 569 7.97 -12.59 -5.75
N ARG A 570 7.85 -12.52 -4.43
CA ARG A 570 6.56 -12.41 -3.74
C ARG A 570 6.41 -11.16 -2.85
N GLY A 571 7.47 -10.69 -2.25
CA GLY A 571 7.45 -9.57 -1.30
C GLY A 571 6.74 -9.91 0.03
N LEU A 572 6.46 -8.89 0.84
CA LEU A 572 5.61 -9.00 2.02
C LEU A 572 4.14 -9.00 1.62
N GLY A 573 3.51 -10.16 1.71
CA GLY A 573 2.14 -10.37 1.27
C GLY A 573 1.99 -10.42 -0.26
N THR A 574 0.91 -11.04 -0.71
CA THR A 574 0.55 -11.08 -2.14
C THR A 574 -0.12 -9.77 -2.56
N PRO A 575 -0.18 -9.44 -3.85
CA PRO A 575 -0.92 -8.28 -4.33
C PRO A 575 -2.36 -8.21 -3.80
N ALA A 576 -3.04 -9.35 -3.70
CA ALA A 576 -4.39 -9.45 -3.17
C ALA A 576 -4.51 -9.07 -1.68
N THR A 577 -3.46 -9.28 -0.88
CA THR A 577 -3.48 -9.13 0.60
C THR A 577 -2.81 -7.85 1.11
N ARG A 578 -1.93 -7.20 0.34
CA ARG A 578 -1.20 -5.99 0.78
C ARG A 578 -2.13 -4.86 1.22
N ALA A 579 -3.14 -4.55 0.42
CA ALA A 579 -4.13 -3.52 0.78
C ALA A 579 -4.89 -3.87 2.06
N ALA A 580 -5.27 -5.14 2.24
CA ALA A 580 -5.94 -5.60 3.46
C ALA A 580 -5.02 -5.53 4.69
N THR A 581 -3.72 -5.78 4.53
CA THR A 581 -2.71 -5.62 5.60
C THR A 581 -2.64 -4.15 6.05
N ILE A 582 -2.56 -3.19 5.12
CA ILE A 582 -2.54 -1.76 5.44
C ILE A 582 -3.83 -1.35 6.17
N GLU A 583 -4.99 -1.75 5.66
CA GLU A 583 -6.27 -1.48 6.31
C GLU A 583 -6.39 -2.14 7.70
N GLY A 584 -5.84 -3.35 7.85
CA GLY A 584 -5.76 -4.05 9.13
C GLY A 584 -4.96 -3.27 10.17
N LEU A 585 -3.78 -2.76 9.79
CA LEU A 585 -2.95 -1.91 10.66
C LEU A 585 -3.68 -0.62 11.09
N ILE A 586 -4.49 -0.03 10.19
CA ILE A 586 -5.29 1.15 10.49
C ILE A 586 -6.45 0.80 11.43
N ALA A 587 -7.18 -0.28 11.13
CA ALA A 587 -8.31 -0.74 11.96
C ALA A 587 -7.88 -1.07 13.39
N GLN A 588 -6.68 -1.65 13.55
CA GLN A 588 -6.06 -1.94 14.84
C GLN A 588 -5.41 -0.71 15.50
N LYS A 589 -5.47 0.45 14.86
CA LYS A 589 -4.92 1.72 15.34
C LYS A 589 -3.40 1.69 15.54
N TYR A 590 -2.68 0.83 14.83
CA TYR A 590 -1.21 0.83 14.82
C TYR A 590 -0.64 1.92 13.92
N ILE A 591 -1.38 2.27 12.88
CA ILE A 591 -1.06 3.40 11.99
C ILE A 591 -2.31 4.27 11.77
N ALA A 592 -2.08 5.50 11.33
CA ALA A 592 -3.14 6.43 10.97
C ALA A 592 -2.77 7.20 9.71
N ARG A 593 -3.79 7.58 8.91
CA ARG A 593 -3.60 8.45 7.75
C ARG A 593 -3.64 9.92 8.17
N ASP A 594 -2.68 10.72 7.70
CA ASP A 594 -2.72 12.18 7.75
C ASP A 594 -2.47 12.71 6.33
N GLY A 595 -3.53 13.11 5.65
CA GLY A 595 -3.49 13.40 4.22
C GLY A 595 -3.13 12.17 3.40
N ARG A 596 -1.93 12.17 2.81
CA ARG A 596 -1.37 11.02 2.07
C ARG A 596 -0.40 10.19 2.91
N ASP A 597 0.08 10.74 4.02
CA ASP A 597 1.12 10.13 4.82
C ASP A 597 0.54 9.11 5.81
N LEU A 598 1.31 8.07 6.05
CA LEU A 598 1.04 7.05 7.04
C LEU A 598 1.91 7.31 8.28
N HIS A 599 1.26 7.56 9.40
CA HIS A 599 1.90 7.78 10.70
C HIS A 599 1.79 6.55 11.58
N VAL A 600 2.88 6.14 12.20
CA VAL A 600 2.85 5.10 13.23
C VAL A 600 2.34 5.70 14.52
N THR A 601 1.37 5.05 15.13
CA THR A 601 0.82 5.48 16.42
C THR A 601 1.71 5.01 17.58
N GLY A 602 1.51 5.58 18.76
CA GLY A 602 2.16 5.07 19.96
C GLY A 602 1.88 3.60 20.25
N SER A 603 0.72 3.07 19.84
CA SER A 603 0.42 1.63 19.97
C SER A 603 1.21 0.78 18.99
N GLY A 604 1.39 1.29 17.74
CA GLY A 604 2.25 0.62 16.76
C GLY A 604 3.72 0.59 17.18
N MET A 605 4.25 1.71 17.68
CA MET A 605 5.63 1.76 18.20
C MET A 605 5.83 0.80 19.38
N ARG A 606 4.88 0.74 20.32
CA ARG A 606 4.96 -0.18 21.47
C ARG A 606 4.92 -1.65 21.05
N LEU A 607 4.13 -2.01 20.05
CA LEU A 607 4.12 -3.38 19.55
C LEU A 607 5.50 -3.78 19.00
N ILE A 608 6.10 -2.95 18.16
CA ILE A 608 7.43 -3.25 17.60
C ILE A 608 8.49 -3.28 18.69
N GLN A 609 8.43 -2.35 19.66
CA GLN A 609 9.33 -2.38 20.81
C GLN A 609 9.17 -3.67 21.63
N LEU A 610 7.93 -4.09 21.91
CA LEU A 610 7.62 -5.32 22.65
C LEU A 610 8.20 -6.56 21.95
N VAL A 611 8.02 -6.67 20.64
CA VAL A 611 8.53 -7.81 19.86
C VAL A 611 10.07 -7.84 19.85
N ARG A 612 10.72 -6.66 19.83
CA ARG A 612 12.17 -6.54 19.96
C ARG A 612 12.67 -6.91 21.37
N GLU A 613 12.00 -6.45 22.42
CA GLU A 613 12.32 -6.80 23.82
C GLU A 613 12.18 -8.30 24.08
N MET A 614 11.25 -8.97 23.42
CA MET A 614 11.11 -10.42 23.45
C MET A 614 12.14 -11.15 22.58
N ASP A 615 12.97 -10.43 21.82
CA ASP A 615 13.96 -10.98 20.90
C ASP A 615 13.35 -12.00 19.91
N ILE A 616 12.20 -11.64 19.30
CA ILE A 616 11.50 -12.46 18.29
C ILE A 616 11.72 -11.82 16.91
N GLU A 617 12.98 -11.91 16.44
CA GLU A 617 13.39 -11.26 15.17
C GLU A 617 12.47 -11.63 14.00
N GLY A 618 12.08 -12.87 13.87
CA GLY A 618 11.24 -13.36 12.77
C GLY A 618 9.89 -12.64 12.64
N LEU A 619 9.36 -12.03 13.72
CA LEU A 619 8.08 -11.30 13.63
C LEU A 619 8.22 -9.84 13.19
N TYR A 620 9.40 -9.23 13.25
CA TYR A 620 9.57 -7.84 12.83
C TYR A 620 10.51 -7.68 11.61
N SER A 621 11.24 -8.74 11.25
CA SER A 621 12.13 -8.77 10.08
C SER A 621 11.44 -9.44 8.87
N PRO A 622 11.65 -8.94 7.65
CA PRO A 622 11.24 -9.65 6.42
C PRO A 622 11.92 -11.00 6.23
N LYS A 623 13.08 -11.22 6.87
CA LYS A 623 13.93 -12.41 6.73
C LYS A 623 13.18 -13.73 6.94
N MET A 624 12.36 -13.81 8.00
CA MET A 624 11.54 -15.01 8.25
C MET A 624 10.55 -15.28 7.13
N THR A 625 9.94 -14.23 6.58
CA THR A 625 9.02 -14.40 5.44
C THR A 625 9.77 -14.93 4.22
N GLY A 626 11.00 -14.42 3.98
CA GLY A 626 11.88 -14.94 2.93
C GLY A 626 12.25 -16.41 3.14
N ASP A 627 12.65 -16.79 4.35
CA ASP A 627 12.97 -18.18 4.72
C ASP A 627 11.78 -19.13 4.50
N TRP A 628 10.59 -18.74 4.91
CA TRP A 628 9.39 -19.56 4.67
C TRP A 628 9.04 -19.69 3.20
N GLU A 629 9.06 -18.60 2.43
CA GLU A 629 8.80 -18.67 0.98
C GLU A 629 9.86 -19.52 0.26
N TYR A 630 11.13 -19.43 0.67
CA TYR A 630 12.20 -20.29 0.17
C TYR A 630 11.94 -21.77 0.47
N LYS A 631 11.60 -22.11 1.72
CA LYS A 631 11.27 -23.49 2.14
C LYS A 631 10.02 -24.03 1.48
N LEU A 632 8.98 -23.21 1.30
CA LEU A 632 7.77 -23.59 0.56
C LEU A 632 8.08 -23.86 -0.92
N ARG A 633 8.98 -23.09 -1.52
CA ARG A 633 9.47 -23.34 -2.89
C ARG A 633 10.26 -24.66 -2.99
N GLN A 634 11.13 -24.95 -2.03
CA GLN A 634 11.80 -26.25 -1.93
C GLN A 634 10.78 -27.39 -1.81
N MET A 635 9.71 -27.20 -1.05
CA MET A 635 8.63 -28.20 -0.93
C MET A 635 7.90 -28.41 -2.26
N GLU A 636 7.56 -27.34 -2.99
CA GLU A 636 6.96 -27.45 -4.34
C GLU A 636 7.81 -28.28 -5.32
N HIS A 637 9.14 -28.24 -5.14
CA HIS A 637 10.08 -29.05 -5.94
C HIS A 637 10.40 -30.43 -5.33
N GLY A 638 9.72 -30.82 -4.25
CA GLY A 638 9.93 -32.10 -3.56
C GLY A 638 11.24 -32.21 -2.77
N GLN A 639 11.95 -31.10 -2.55
CA GLN A 639 13.23 -31.05 -1.84
C GLN A 639 13.06 -30.93 -0.31
N LEU A 640 11.91 -30.47 0.16
CA LEU A 640 11.58 -30.37 1.58
C LEU A 640 10.25 -31.07 1.88
N ARG A 641 10.22 -31.86 2.94
CA ARG A 641 8.99 -32.54 3.39
C ARG A 641 8.16 -31.66 4.31
N ARG A 642 6.84 -31.80 4.23
CA ARG A 642 5.86 -31.14 5.08
C ARG A 642 6.18 -31.27 6.58
N ASP A 643 6.50 -32.49 7.05
CA ASP A 643 6.75 -32.78 8.47
C ASP A 643 7.92 -31.97 9.01
N ALA A 644 9.00 -31.86 8.23
CA ALA A 644 10.19 -31.08 8.61
C ALA A 644 9.85 -29.59 8.76
N PHE A 645 9.17 -29.01 7.78
CA PHE A 645 8.74 -27.62 7.82
C PHE A 645 7.80 -27.33 8.99
N MET A 646 6.74 -28.13 9.19
CA MET A 646 5.79 -27.91 10.27
C MET A 646 6.40 -28.11 11.64
N LYS A 647 7.40 -28.97 11.81
CA LYS A 647 8.15 -29.11 13.06
C LYS A 647 8.88 -27.80 13.44
N GLU A 648 9.49 -27.13 12.46
CA GLU A 648 10.14 -25.83 12.68
C GLU A 648 9.10 -24.76 13.06
N ILE A 649 7.96 -24.73 12.38
CA ILE A 649 6.87 -23.78 12.66
C ILE A 649 6.31 -23.97 14.07
N ILE A 650 6.13 -25.23 14.51
CA ILE A 650 5.69 -25.56 15.86
C ILE A 650 6.75 -25.11 16.87
N SER A 651 8.03 -25.37 16.63
CA SER A 651 9.12 -24.93 17.49
C SER A 651 9.15 -23.40 17.63
N TYR A 652 9.04 -22.70 16.54
CA TYR A 652 8.96 -21.22 16.52
C TYR A 652 7.73 -20.69 17.26
N THR A 653 6.58 -21.34 17.09
CA THR A 653 5.35 -20.98 17.83
C THR A 653 5.52 -21.16 19.35
N ASN A 654 6.18 -22.23 19.78
CA ASN A 654 6.53 -22.47 21.18
C ASN A 654 7.49 -21.38 21.72
N GLU A 655 8.49 -21.00 20.94
CA GLU A 655 9.44 -19.93 21.29
C GLU A 655 8.72 -18.61 21.53
N ILE A 656 7.83 -18.17 20.59
CA ILE A 656 7.04 -16.94 20.73
C ILE A 656 6.27 -16.94 22.06
N VAL A 657 5.54 -18.01 22.34
CA VAL A 657 4.70 -18.10 23.55
C VAL A 657 5.56 -18.14 24.80
N SER A 658 6.66 -18.88 24.78
CA SER A 658 7.59 -19.01 25.92
C SER A 658 8.25 -17.67 26.28
N LYS A 659 8.77 -16.94 25.27
CA LYS A 659 9.36 -15.61 25.45
C LYS A 659 8.33 -14.59 25.96
N ALA A 660 7.10 -14.59 25.42
CA ALA A 660 6.03 -13.72 25.89
C ALA A 660 5.58 -14.04 27.32
N ARG A 661 5.51 -15.33 27.69
CA ARG A 661 5.18 -15.78 29.05
C ARG A 661 6.27 -15.37 30.03
N LYS A 662 7.53 -15.64 29.71
CA LYS A 662 8.68 -15.27 30.54
C LYS A 662 8.70 -13.77 30.82
N LEU A 663 8.56 -12.93 29.78
CA LEU A 663 8.51 -11.49 30.00
C LEU A 663 7.34 -11.06 30.89
N ALA A 664 6.17 -11.73 30.77
CA ALA A 664 5.02 -11.46 31.65
C ALA A 664 5.26 -11.88 33.09
N GLU A 665 5.96 -12.97 33.30
CA GLU A 665 6.35 -13.46 34.64
C GLU A 665 7.42 -12.57 35.27
N ASP A 666 8.46 -12.20 34.53
CA ASP A 666 9.51 -11.28 34.96
C ASP A 666 8.90 -9.92 35.38
N ALA A 667 8.00 -9.36 34.55
CA ALA A 667 7.29 -8.12 34.86
C ALA A 667 6.39 -8.26 36.12
N LYS A 668 5.79 -9.43 36.37
CA LYS A 668 4.97 -9.69 37.55
C LYS A 668 5.80 -9.83 38.80
N ASN A 669 6.99 -10.42 38.69
CA ASN A 669 7.91 -10.67 39.83
C ASN A 669 8.74 -9.42 40.17
N GLN A 670 8.72 -8.38 39.34
CA GLN A 670 9.40 -7.12 39.60
C GLN A 670 8.75 -6.44 40.81
N SER A 671 9.52 -6.30 41.90
CA SER A 671 9.07 -5.59 43.10
C SER A 671 9.29 -4.09 42.98
N PHE A 672 8.26 -3.34 43.17
CA PHE A 672 8.31 -1.88 43.21
C PHE A 672 8.04 -1.44 44.66
N PRO A 673 8.80 -0.50 45.23
CA PRO A 673 8.47 0.10 46.51
C PRO A 673 7.12 0.84 46.43
N ASP A 674 6.38 0.88 47.52
CA ASP A 674 5.14 1.64 47.55
C ASP A 674 5.41 3.14 47.35
N LEU A 675 4.55 3.81 46.59
CA LEU A 675 4.59 5.26 46.52
C LEU A 675 4.00 5.84 47.81
N ASN A 676 4.83 6.52 48.59
CA ASN A 676 4.46 7.00 49.93
C ASN A 676 3.63 8.31 49.87
N VAL A 677 2.45 8.22 49.28
CA VAL A 677 1.47 9.31 49.19
C VAL A 677 0.09 8.79 49.57
N PRO A 678 -0.79 9.62 50.15
CA PRO A 678 -2.18 9.21 50.38
C PRO A 678 -2.92 8.94 49.12
N CYS A 679 -3.81 7.95 49.14
CA CYS A 679 -4.69 7.66 48.04
C CYS A 679 -5.62 8.87 47.77
N PRO A 680 -5.63 9.43 46.55
CA PRO A 680 -6.45 10.63 46.26
C PRO A 680 -7.96 10.37 46.36
N MET A 681 -8.41 9.12 46.30
CA MET A 681 -9.82 8.72 46.38
C MET A 681 -10.30 8.46 47.80
N CYS A 682 -9.52 7.73 48.65
CA CYS A 682 -9.95 7.32 49.97
C CYS A 682 -9.05 7.77 51.10
N GLY A 683 -7.92 8.45 50.83
CA GLY A 683 -6.99 8.97 51.83
C GLY A 683 -6.07 7.92 52.47
N ALA A 684 -6.20 6.63 52.18
CA ALA A 684 -5.36 5.58 52.76
C ALA A 684 -3.86 5.80 52.46
N LYS A 685 -2.98 5.52 53.41
CA LYS A 685 -1.53 5.72 53.27
C LYS A 685 -0.91 4.69 52.32
N GLY A 686 -0.11 5.20 51.39
CA GLY A 686 0.66 4.43 50.42
C GLY A 686 -0.15 3.86 49.26
N LEU A 687 0.40 4.01 48.06
CA LEU A 687 -0.12 3.39 46.87
C LEU A 687 0.83 2.25 46.44
N ARG A 688 0.28 1.09 46.24
CA ARG A 688 1.00 -0.03 45.65
C ARG A 688 1.42 0.31 44.21
N GLN A 689 2.67 0.05 43.92
CA GLN A 689 3.18 0.15 42.56
C GLN A 689 3.24 -1.22 41.90
N THR A 690 2.83 -1.24 40.63
CA THR A 690 3.12 -2.33 39.69
C THR A 690 4.00 -1.77 38.56
N ASP A 691 4.41 -2.60 37.60
CA ASP A 691 5.11 -2.15 36.39
C ASP A 691 4.29 -1.15 35.54
N ALA A 692 2.96 -1.18 35.62
CA ALA A 692 2.07 -0.38 34.79
C ALA A 692 1.23 0.66 35.56
N THR A 693 1.00 0.48 36.85
CA THR A 693 -0.02 1.24 37.58
C THR A 693 0.38 1.60 39.02
N TYR A 694 -0.25 2.64 39.53
CA TYR A 694 -0.39 2.96 40.95
C TYR A 694 -1.79 2.56 41.39
N GLU A 695 -1.93 1.80 42.51
CA GLU A 695 -3.20 1.23 42.96
C GLU A 695 -3.37 1.39 44.47
N CYS A 696 -4.61 1.69 44.89
CA CYS A 696 -4.88 1.69 46.34
C CYS A 696 -4.86 0.26 46.91
N ARG A 697 -4.34 0.10 48.12
CA ARG A 697 -4.32 -1.19 48.82
C ARG A 697 -5.64 -1.54 49.51
N GLN A 698 -6.53 -0.59 49.69
CA GLN A 698 -7.82 -0.83 50.34
C GLN A 698 -8.76 -1.61 49.41
N PRO A 699 -9.32 -2.75 49.89
CA PRO A 699 -10.14 -3.65 49.08
C PRO A 699 -11.35 -2.93 48.38
N ASP A 700 -11.94 -1.97 49.10
CA ASP A 700 -13.12 -1.25 48.62
C ASP A 700 -12.78 -0.01 47.79
N CYS A 701 -11.52 0.36 47.70
CA CYS A 701 -11.10 1.50 46.92
C CYS A 701 -10.66 1.09 45.51
N LYS A 702 -11.30 1.64 44.49
CA LYS A 702 -11.05 1.31 43.07
C LYS A 702 -10.05 2.28 42.42
N PHE A 703 -9.29 3.08 43.21
CA PHE A 703 -8.30 3.97 42.64
C PHE A 703 -7.20 3.19 41.92
N LYS A 704 -7.02 3.55 40.64
CA LYS A 704 -5.98 2.98 39.77
C LYS A 704 -5.58 4.03 38.72
N ALA A 705 -4.30 4.38 38.68
CA ALA A 705 -3.71 5.27 37.73
C ALA A 705 -2.59 4.60 36.94
N LYS A 706 -2.47 4.90 35.65
CA LYS A 706 -1.42 4.36 34.78
C LYS A 706 -0.10 5.09 34.99
N LYS A 707 1.01 4.36 35.03
CA LYS A 707 2.36 4.94 34.99
C LYS A 707 2.71 5.53 33.63
N HIS A 708 2.28 4.89 32.54
CA HIS A 708 2.52 5.36 31.18
C HIS A 708 1.30 6.10 30.64
N ILE A 709 1.47 7.38 30.31
CA ILE A 709 0.44 8.26 29.77
C ILE A 709 0.96 8.82 28.44
N ALA A 710 0.21 8.62 27.35
CA ALA A 710 0.57 9.09 26.02
C ALA A 710 2.05 8.84 25.63
N GLY A 711 2.54 7.62 25.92
CA GLY A 711 3.92 7.21 25.57
C GLY A 711 5.01 7.68 26.53
N ARG A 712 4.66 8.47 27.57
CA ARG A 712 5.59 8.95 28.61
C ARG A 712 5.38 8.18 29.90
N LEU A 713 6.49 7.76 30.54
CA LEU A 713 6.49 7.22 31.90
C LEU A 713 6.47 8.40 32.89
N LEU A 714 5.52 8.42 33.81
CA LEU A 714 5.55 9.34 34.95
C LEU A 714 6.64 8.90 35.94
N THR A 715 7.49 9.84 36.34
CA THR A 715 8.41 9.61 37.45
C THR A 715 7.64 9.48 38.76
N GLU A 716 8.25 8.88 39.78
CA GLU A 716 7.61 8.75 41.11
C GLU A 716 7.31 10.11 41.74
N ALA A 717 8.19 11.10 41.53
CA ALA A 717 7.98 12.47 42.00
C ALA A 717 6.76 13.14 41.32
N GLU A 718 6.63 13.03 40.00
CA GLU A 718 5.49 13.57 39.26
C GLU A 718 4.18 12.87 39.63
N ALA A 719 4.21 11.55 39.81
CA ALA A 719 3.06 10.78 40.26
C ALA A 719 2.66 11.18 41.70
N ALA A 720 3.63 11.37 42.57
CA ALA A 720 3.41 11.84 43.95
C ALA A 720 2.77 13.23 43.96
N GLU A 721 3.24 14.14 43.12
CA GLU A 721 2.69 15.48 42.96
C GLU A 721 1.26 15.42 42.42
N LEU A 722 1.02 14.68 41.33
CA LEU A 722 -0.30 14.51 40.74
C LEU A 722 -1.33 13.96 41.73
N PHE A 723 -0.93 12.95 42.53
CA PHE A 723 -1.87 12.33 43.48
C PHE A 723 -2.10 13.16 44.73
N THR A 724 -1.16 14.01 45.10
CA THR A 724 -1.28 14.90 46.28
C THR A 724 -1.95 16.20 45.94
N LYS A 725 -1.52 16.87 44.87
CA LYS A 725 -2.01 18.19 44.45
C LYS A 725 -3.16 18.15 43.47
N LYS A 726 -3.48 16.93 42.94
CA LYS A 726 -4.45 16.68 41.83
C LYS A 726 -4.05 17.30 40.50
N PHE A 727 -2.87 17.90 40.42
CA PHE A 727 -2.28 18.48 39.20
C PHE A 727 -0.76 18.30 39.22
N VAL A 728 -0.17 18.15 38.05
CA VAL A 728 1.27 18.19 37.82
C VAL A 728 1.56 18.74 36.43
N GLY A 729 2.56 19.59 36.31
CA GLY A 729 2.99 20.08 34.98
C GLY A 729 3.26 21.60 34.96
N PRO A 730 3.66 22.11 33.76
CA PRO A 730 3.70 21.41 32.46
C PRO A 730 4.77 20.32 32.39
N LEU A 731 4.43 19.19 31.78
CA LEU A 731 5.33 18.05 31.57
C LEU A 731 5.61 17.90 30.07
N THR A 732 6.87 17.62 29.72
CA THR A 732 7.32 17.43 28.34
C THR A 732 7.40 15.97 27.97
N GLY A 733 7.43 15.64 26.67
CA GLY A 733 7.70 14.31 26.17
C GLY A 733 6.50 13.37 26.03
N PHE A 734 5.28 13.86 26.09
CA PHE A 734 4.09 13.13 25.68
C PHE A 734 4.08 12.95 24.16
N LYS A 735 3.43 11.89 23.68
CA LYS A 735 3.27 11.62 22.26
C LYS A 735 1.80 11.50 21.89
N SER A 736 1.37 12.26 20.88
CA SER A 736 0.01 12.24 20.37
C SER A 736 -0.31 10.89 19.70
N LYS A 737 -1.56 10.68 19.27
CA LYS A 737 -1.96 9.51 18.48
C LYS A 737 -1.15 9.35 17.18
N PHE A 738 -0.56 10.43 16.66
CA PHE A 738 0.32 10.46 15.49
C PHE A 738 1.81 10.41 15.87
N ASN A 739 2.11 10.02 17.10
CA ASN A 739 3.47 9.95 17.65
C ASN A 739 4.24 11.29 17.63
N LYS A 740 3.52 12.43 17.49
CA LYS A 740 4.11 13.77 17.57
C LYS A 740 4.30 14.14 19.04
N PRO A 741 5.46 14.67 19.43
CA PRO A 741 5.67 15.14 20.80
C PRO A 741 4.73 16.31 21.09
N PHE A 742 4.29 16.39 22.32
CA PHE A 742 3.55 17.54 22.87
C PHE A 742 3.78 17.64 24.37
N ASP A 743 3.60 18.83 24.90
CA ASP A 743 3.72 19.15 26.31
C ASP A 743 2.34 19.45 26.87
N ALA A 744 2.08 19.04 28.12
CA ALA A 744 0.82 19.28 28.81
C ALA A 744 0.96 19.08 30.30
N GLY A 745 0.09 19.69 31.09
CA GLY A 745 -0.16 19.30 32.48
C GLY A 745 -1.02 18.04 32.56
N LEU A 746 -1.03 17.38 33.70
CA LEU A 746 -1.95 16.31 34.04
C LEU A 746 -2.76 16.71 35.26
N GLU A 747 -4.07 16.44 35.23
CA GLU A 747 -4.97 16.64 36.37
C GLU A 747 -5.79 15.40 36.68
N LEU A 748 -6.21 15.25 37.94
CA LEU A 748 -7.22 14.29 38.38
C LEU A 748 -8.58 14.94 38.41
N ASP A 749 -9.50 14.45 37.56
CA ASP A 749 -10.90 14.92 37.55
C ASP A 749 -11.66 14.48 38.82
N ALA A 750 -12.92 14.91 38.95
CA ALA A 750 -13.79 14.56 40.07
C ALA A 750 -14.06 13.03 40.20
N LYS A 751 -13.72 12.24 39.17
CA LYS A 751 -13.81 10.77 39.16
C LYS A 751 -12.45 10.13 39.33
N PHE A 752 -11.43 10.88 39.70
CA PHE A 752 -10.04 10.45 39.86
C PHE A 752 -9.42 9.85 38.59
N LYS A 753 -9.85 10.31 37.39
CA LYS A 753 -9.21 9.95 36.13
C LYS A 753 -8.20 11.02 35.75
N VAL A 754 -7.07 10.58 35.21
CA VAL A 754 -6.03 11.48 34.71
C VAL A 754 -6.44 12.05 33.35
N ASN A 755 -6.48 13.35 33.23
CA ASN A 755 -6.75 14.11 32.03
C ASN A 755 -5.57 15.02 31.67
N PHE A 756 -5.45 15.42 30.40
CA PHE A 756 -4.48 16.41 29.97
C PHE A 756 -5.01 17.81 30.20
N VAL A 757 -4.15 18.65 30.72
CA VAL A 757 -4.32 20.11 30.75
C VAL A 757 -3.28 20.67 29.80
N PHE A 758 -3.75 21.29 28.74
CA PHE A 758 -2.86 21.98 27.80
C PHE A 758 -2.73 23.42 28.29
N ASP A 759 -1.53 23.99 28.27
CA ASP A 759 -1.32 25.42 28.36
C ASP A 759 -1.99 26.09 27.15
N ASN A 760 -3.32 26.12 27.19
CA ASN A 760 -4.06 27.07 26.42
C ASN A 760 -3.95 28.36 27.22
N ASP A 761 -2.88 29.10 27.03
CA ASP A 761 -2.62 30.40 27.61
C ASP A 761 -3.72 31.44 27.36
N ASP A 762 -4.93 31.03 26.98
CA ASP A 762 -5.92 32.01 26.58
C ASP A 762 -7.40 31.62 26.80
N LYS A 763 -7.75 30.51 27.44
CA LYS A 763 -9.20 30.20 27.55
C LYS A 763 -9.85 30.58 28.86
N ASP A 764 -9.12 30.69 29.96
CA ASP A 764 -9.70 30.94 31.30
C ASP A 764 -9.11 32.12 32.09
N ALA A 765 -8.08 32.79 31.60
CA ALA A 765 -7.67 34.07 32.18
C ALA A 765 -8.61 35.17 31.67
N ALA A 766 -9.32 35.82 32.55
CA ALA A 766 -9.93 37.12 32.24
C ALA A 766 -8.79 38.03 31.77
N VAL A 767 -8.71 38.30 30.49
CA VAL A 767 -7.75 39.26 29.93
C VAL A 767 -8.16 40.62 30.52
N GLU A 768 -7.29 41.24 31.31
CA GLU A 768 -7.51 42.64 31.69
C GLU A 768 -7.43 43.47 30.41
N LEU A 769 -8.61 43.82 29.91
CA LEU A 769 -8.76 44.64 28.71
C LEU A 769 -8.67 46.12 29.11
N THR A 770 -7.73 46.84 28.55
CA THR A 770 -7.54 48.27 28.80
C THR A 770 -8.30 49.12 27.78
N GLU A 771 -8.60 50.34 28.10
CA GLU A 771 -9.26 51.30 27.17
C GLU A 771 -8.40 51.52 25.89
N GLU A 772 -7.09 51.39 25.97
CA GLU A 772 -6.19 51.47 24.80
C GLU A 772 -6.35 50.31 23.80
N GLN A 773 -6.92 49.22 24.24
CA GLN A 773 -7.20 48.05 23.41
C GLN A 773 -8.58 48.08 22.76
N LEU A 774 -9.41 49.06 23.08
CA LEU A 774 -10.74 49.25 22.51
C LEU A 774 -10.61 49.65 21.03
N ILE A 775 -11.14 48.82 20.12
CA ILE A 775 -11.15 49.12 18.68
C ILE A 775 -12.48 49.74 18.21
N GLY A 776 -13.54 49.60 18.98
CA GLY A 776 -14.83 50.24 18.69
C GLY A 776 -15.97 49.73 19.56
N GLU A 777 -17.03 50.56 19.64
CA GLU A 777 -18.32 50.18 20.19
C GLU A 777 -19.31 50.05 19.05
N VAL A 778 -20.01 48.92 18.96
CA VAL A 778 -20.89 48.63 17.84
C VAL A 778 -22.27 48.16 18.32
N GLU A 779 -23.28 48.43 17.51
CA GLU A 779 -24.64 47.93 17.73
C GLU A 779 -24.84 46.68 16.89
N MET A 780 -25.24 45.59 17.53
CA MET A 780 -25.47 44.30 16.92
C MET A 780 -26.83 44.24 16.24
N PRO A 781 -27.09 43.25 15.36
CA PRO A 781 -28.38 43.11 14.68
C PRO A 781 -29.58 42.87 15.63
N ASP A 782 -29.34 42.49 16.86
CA ASP A 782 -30.37 42.32 17.92
C ASP A 782 -30.56 43.54 18.82
N GLY A 783 -29.92 44.70 18.49
CA GLY A 783 -30.03 45.96 19.17
C GLY A 783 -29.13 46.12 20.40
N ARG A 784 -28.31 45.15 20.76
CA ARG A 784 -27.33 45.27 21.85
C ARG A 784 -26.11 46.08 21.42
N ARG A 785 -25.65 46.95 22.27
CA ARG A 785 -24.37 47.66 22.11
C ARG A 785 -23.29 46.89 22.84
N VAL A 786 -22.17 46.64 22.18
CA VAL A 786 -21.04 45.89 22.71
C VAL A 786 -19.72 46.57 22.37
N LYS A 787 -18.76 46.49 23.27
CA LYS A 787 -17.39 46.98 23.07
C LYS A 787 -16.54 45.84 22.52
N VAL A 788 -15.74 46.12 21.48
CA VAL A 788 -14.81 45.19 20.87
C VAL A 788 -13.40 45.63 21.18
N TYR A 789 -12.64 44.76 21.84
CA TYR A 789 -11.26 45.01 22.22
C TYR A 789 -10.33 44.13 21.39
N GLN A 790 -9.05 44.51 21.21
CA GLN A 790 -8.06 43.70 20.55
C GLN A 790 -6.91 43.29 21.47
N SER A 791 -6.49 42.07 21.42
CA SER A 791 -5.22 41.55 21.94
C SER A 791 -4.27 41.19 20.81
N GLU A 792 -3.09 40.70 21.13
CA GLU A 792 -2.13 40.22 20.12
C GLU A 792 -2.72 39.16 19.19
N LYS A 793 -3.54 38.24 19.72
CA LYS A 793 -4.02 37.05 19.00
C LYS A 793 -5.52 37.05 18.67
N ALA A 794 -6.32 37.91 19.27
CA ALA A 794 -7.78 37.89 19.13
C ALA A 794 -8.46 39.25 19.33
N TYR A 795 -9.70 39.35 18.87
CA TYR A 795 -10.68 40.39 19.23
C TYR A 795 -11.60 39.82 20.30
N HIS A 796 -11.88 40.60 21.34
CA HIS A 796 -12.66 40.23 22.55
C HIS A 796 -13.92 41.04 22.66
N ILE A 797 -15.02 40.37 22.98
CA ILE A 797 -16.34 40.99 23.21
C ILE A 797 -16.82 40.51 24.59
N PRO A 798 -16.41 41.21 25.67
CA PRO A 798 -16.67 40.75 27.04
C PRO A 798 -18.17 40.65 27.40
N GLU A 799 -19.00 41.49 26.79
CA GLU A 799 -20.44 41.52 27.07
C GLU A 799 -21.22 40.33 26.52
N LEU A 800 -20.62 39.57 25.58
CA LEU A 800 -21.23 38.42 25.00
C LEU A 800 -20.79 37.11 25.68
N VAL A 801 -21.41 36.83 26.82
CA VAL A 801 -21.12 35.63 27.62
C VAL A 801 -21.98 34.45 27.14
N THR A 802 -21.38 33.30 26.96
CA THR A 802 -22.08 32.04 26.64
C THR A 802 -21.68 30.92 27.61
N LYS A 803 -22.40 29.77 27.62
CA LYS A 803 -22.03 28.63 28.45
C LYS A 803 -20.64 28.02 28.09
N LYS A 804 -20.13 28.33 26.92
CA LYS A 804 -18.85 27.84 26.43
C LYS A 804 -17.73 28.86 26.53
N GLU A 805 -18.08 30.16 26.56
CA GLU A 805 -17.19 31.28 26.63
C GLU A 805 -17.64 32.19 27.80
N PRO A 806 -17.34 31.78 29.05
CA PRO A 806 -17.82 32.51 30.26
C PRO A 806 -17.18 33.90 30.44
N ASN A 807 -16.04 34.14 29.77
CA ASN A 807 -15.31 35.44 29.85
C ASN A 807 -15.53 36.32 28.60
N GLY A 808 -16.62 36.09 27.86
CA GLY A 808 -16.94 36.80 26.63
C GLY A 808 -16.44 36.08 25.36
N ILE A 809 -17.05 36.40 24.21
CA ILE A 809 -16.72 35.79 22.94
C ILE A 809 -15.41 36.32 22.38
N ARG A 810 -14.64 35.43 21.74
CA ARG A 810 -13.39 35.74 21.06
C ARG A 810 -13.44 35.47 19.58
N ILE A 811 -12.91 36.39 18.78
CA ILE A 811 -12.68 36.24 17.34
C ILE A 811 -11.18 36.17 17.09
N GLY A 812 -10.63 35.02 16.66
CA GLY A 812 -9.20 34.93 16.38
C GLY A 812 -8.75 35.84 15.24
N LYS A 813 -7.61 36.51 15.39
CA LYS A 813 -7.00 37.33 14.34
C LYS A 813 -6.53 36.53 13.15
N SER A 814 -6.31 35.22 13.31
CA SER A 814 -6.00 34.31 12.22
C SER A 814 -7.02 33.20 12.13
N ILE A 815 -7.76 33.10 10.99
CA ILE A 815 -8.75 32.07 10.71
C ILE A 815 -8.36 31.37 9.41
N LEU A 816 -8.11 30.06 9.45
CA LEU A 816 -7.72 29.24 8.31
C LEU A 816 -6.57 29.87 7.48
N HIS A 817 -5.50 30.26 8.17
CA HIS A 817 -4.31 30.90 7.60
C HIS A 817 -4.57 32.24 6.91
N HIS A 818 -5.67 32.89 7.22
CA HIS A 818 -5.97 34.25 6.77
C HIS A 818 -6.07 35.20 7.98
N GLU A 819 -5.47 36.36 7.90
CA GLU A 819 -5.50 37.38 8.95
C GLU A 819 -6.80 38.20 8.85
N ILE A 820 -7.52 38.32 9.97
CA ILE A 820 -8.76 39.07 10.08
C ILE A 820 -8.43 40.47 10.61
N THR A 821 -8.78 41.47 9.84
CA THR A 821 -8.54 42.87 10.25
C THR A 821 -9.55 43.35 11.29
N ALA A 822 -9.21 44.41 12.03
CA ALA A 822 -10.11 45.03 13.00
C ALA A 822 -11.44 45.48 12.35
N GLU A 823 -11.38 46.04 11.15
CA GLU A 823 -12.53 46.45 10.36
C GLU A 823 -13.47 45.28 10.02
N GLN A 824 -12.88 44.11 9.63
CA GLN A 824 -13.63 42.89 9.35
C GLN A 824 -14.26 42.29 10.64
N ALA A 825 -13.57 42.37 11.77
CA ALA A 825 -14.10 41.92 13.05
C ALA A 825 -15.27 42.82 13.54
N LEU A 826 -15.14 44.17 13.48
CA LEU A 826 -16.20 45.08 13.77
C LEU A 826 -17.42 44.86 12.86
N LYS A 827 -17.22 44.75 11.55
CA LYS A 827 -18.30 44.45 10.58
C LYS A 827 -18.99 43.13 10.89
N LEU A 828 -18.21 42.09 11.25
CA LEU A 828 -18.76 40.77 11.62
C LEU A 828 -19.69 40.88 12.83
N VAL A 829 -19.32 41.64 13.83
CA VAL A 829 -20.13 41.82 15.04
C VAL A 829 -21.35 42.71 14.75
N THR A 830 -21.20 43.81 14.00
CA THR A 830 -22.27 44.75 13.67
C THR A 830 -23.35 44.17 12.78
N THR A 831 -22.97 43.38 11.75
CA THR A 831 -23.90 42.91 10.71
C THR A 831 -24.13 41.40 10.75
N GLY A 832 -23.44 40.67 11.62
CA GLY A 832 -23.43 39.20 11.64
C GLY A 832 -22.70 38.54 10.46
N LYS A 833 -22.14 39.36 9.52
CA LYS A 833 -21.50 38.83 8.31
C LYS A 833 -20.45 39.81 7.76
N THR A 834 -19.31 39.28 7.32
CA THR A 834 -18.26 40.08 6.62
C THR A 834 -18.52 40.18 5.13
N ASP A 835 -17.77 41.07 4.45
CA ASP A 835 -17.59 40.94 3.00
C ASP A 835 -16.91 39.62 2.61
N VAL A 836 -16.86 39.32 1.29
CA VAL A 836 -16.11 38.14 0.81
C VAL A 836 -14.64 38.35 1.10
N ILE A 837 -14.11 37.50 1.99
CA ILE A 837 -12.70 37.46 2.30
C ILE A 837 -12.07 36.39 1.38
N LYS A 838 -11.02 36.79 0.65
CA LYS A 838 -10.36 35.92 -0.33
C LYS A 838 -9.15 35.22 0.28
N GLY A 839 -8.97 33.95 -0.07
CA GLY A 839 -7.71 33.27 0.20
C GLY A 839 -7.64 32.46 1.50
N PHE A 840 -8.76 32.15 2.14
CA PHE A 840 -8.77 31.13 3.20
C PHE A 840 -8.19 29.81 2.71
N VAL A 841 -7.42 29.12 3.55
CA VAL A 841 -6.86 27.80 3.22
C VAL A 841 -7.58 26.70 3.98
N SER A 842 -8.32 25.85 3.28
CA SER A 842 -9.04 24.73 3.90
C SER A 842 -8.08 23.78 4.61
N ASN A 843 -8.25 23.53 5.89
CA ASN A 843 -7.45 22.56 6.65
C ASN A 843 -7.58 21.14 6.10
N ARG A 844 -8.75 20.79 5.53
CA ARG A 844 -9.04 19.46 4.98
C ARG A 844 -8.47 19.26 3.57
N THR A 845 -8.63 20.27 2.68
CA THR A 845 -8.28 20.14 1.25
C THR A 845 -7.00 20.86 0.87
N LYS A 846 -6.44 21.70 1.76
CA LYS A 846 -5.28 22.59 1.53
C LYS A 846 -5.46 23.53 0.31
N ARG A 847 -6.69 23.71 -0.17
CA ARG A 847 -7.00 24.61 -1.29
C ARG A 847 -7.47 25.96 -0.77
N LYS A 848 -7.10 27.02 -1.49
CA LYS A 848 -7.63 28.37 -1.25
C LYS A 848 -9.10 28.44 -1.62
N PHE A 849 -9.88 29.16 -0.87
CA PHE A 849 -11.28 29.45 -1.14
C PHE A 849 -11.65 30.84 -0.62
N ASP A 850 -12.69 31.42 -1.16
CA ASP A 850 -13.24 32.71 -0.78
C ASP A 850 -14.59 32.50 -0.08
N ALA A 851 -14.82 33.20 1.02
CA ALA A 851 -16.06 33.09 1.78
C ALA A 851 -16.32 34.36 2.61
N HIS A 852 -17.58 34.55 2.98
CA HIS A 852 -17.92 35.44 4.09
C HIS A 852 -17.72 34.71 5.41
N LEU A 853 -17.30 35.40 6.45
CA LEU A 853 -17.47 34.93 7.82
C LEU A 853 -18.89 35.30 8.31
N THR A 854 -19.51 34.40 9.03
CA THR A 854 -20.79 34.59 9.70
C THR A 854 -20.61 34.42 11.20
N PHE A 855 -21.34 35.20 11.99
CA PHE A 855 -21.26 35.21 13.44
C PHE A 855 -22.64 34.96 14.05
N ASP A 856 -22.73 33.92 14.91
CA ASP A 856 -23.93 33.66 15.70
C ASP A 856 -23.69 34.09 17.15
N PRO A 857 -24.33 35.18 17.59
CA PRO A 857 -24.12 35.73 18.94
C PRO A 857 -24.71 34.86 20.07
N LYS A 858 -25.52 33.86 19.77
CA LYS A 858 -26.14 32.98 20.79
C LYS A 858 -25.20 31.89 21.29
N ASP A 859 -24.35 31.37 20.44
CA ASP A 859 -23.42 30.30 20.78
C ASP A 859 -21.94 30.67 20.53
N GLY A 860 -21.66 31.89 20.10
CA GLY A 860 -20.31 32.42 19.84
C GLY A 860 -19.64 31.80 18.62
N LYS A 861 -20.39 31.15 17.73
CA LYS A 861 -19.80 30.49 16.60
C LYS A 861 -19.52 31.36 15.41
N ILE A 862 -18.32 31.22 14.86
CA ILE A 862 -17.95 31.77 13.57
C ILE A 862 -18.11 30.67 12.50
N GLY A 863 -18.92 30.97 11.49
CA GLY A 863 -19.19 30.11 10.37
C GLY A 863 -18.64 30.67 9.06
N PHE A 864 -18.81 29.93 7.97
CA PHE A 864 -18.47 30.33 6.61
C PHE A 864 -19.73 30.30 5.74
N ASP A 865 -19.98 31.39 5.01
CA ASP A 865 -20.99 31.46 3.97
C ASP A 865 -20.30 31.69 2.62
N PHE A 866 -20.62 30.88 1.62
CA PHE A 866 -19.93 30.85 0.35
C PHE A 866 -20.69 31.70 -0.67
N PRO A 867 -20.02 32.59 -1.42
CA PRO A 867 -20.65 33.31 -2.52
C PRO A 867 -21.20 32.34 -3.56
N PRO A 868 -22.33 32.66 -4.22
CA PRO A 868 -22.90 31.80 -5.24
C PRO A 868 -21.85 31.52 -6.33
N ARG A 869 -21.68 30.25 -6.69
CA ARG A 869 -20.75 29.88 -7.74
C ARG A 869 -21.15 30.57 -9.04
N PRO A 870 -20.23 31.23 -9.77
CA PRO A 870 -20.53 31.77 -11.07
C PRO A 870 -21.08 30.65 -11.95
N ALA A 871 -22.27 30.85 -12.52
CA ALA A 871 -22.90 29.91 -13.41
C ALA A 871 -21.88 29.53 -14.49
N LYS A 872 -21.56 28.24 -14.63
CA LYS A 872 -20.80 27.75 -15.77
C LYS A 872 -21.52 28.28 -17.00
N LYS A 873 -20.85 29.06 -17.83
CA LYS A 873 -21.35 29.45 -19.17
C LYS A 873 -21.71 28.16 -19.88
N ALA A 874 -22.99 27.82 -19.87
CA ALA A 874 -23.53 26.77 -20.69
C ALA A 874 -23.19 27.15 -22.14
N ALA A 875 -22.47 26.30 -22.80
CA ALA A 875 -22.00 26.48 -24.13
C ALA A 875 -23.16 26.95 -25.04
N ALA A 876 -23.05 28.13 -25.60
CA ALA A 876 -23.78 28.60 -26.76
C ALA A 876 -23.40 27.69 -27.95
N LYS A 877 -24.06 26.52 -28.04
CA LYS A 877 -24.00 25.59 -29.21
C LYS A 877 -25.33 24.88 -29.39
N LYS A 878 -26.42 25.64 -29.39
CA LYS A 878 -27.75 25.11 -29.77
C LYS A 878 -28.63 26.19 -30.45
N ALA A 879 -28.04 27.03 -31.29
CA ALA A 879 -28.79 27.97 -32.10
C ALA A 879 -28.11 28.22 -33.46
N ALA A 880 -27.68 27.16 -34.12
CA ALA A 880 -27.24 27.21 -35.50
C ALA A 880 -27.49 25.86 -36.17
N LYS A 881 -28.75 25.38 -36.14
CA LYS A 881 -29.24 24.27 -36.95
C LYS A 881 -30.75 24.34 -37.07
N SER A 882 -31.26 25.50 -37.52
CA SER A 882 -32.61 25.65 -38.07
C SER A 882 -32.67 26.92 -38.89
N ALA A 883 -31.85 27.04 -39.93
CA ALA A 883 -32.00 27.88 -41.11
C ALA A 883 -30.99 27.34 -42.12
N ASP A 884 -31.44 26.40 -42.90
CA ASP A 884 -31.27 26.19 -44.31
C ASP A 884 -31.53 24.72 -44.67
N GLY A 885 -32.57 24.52 -45.48
CA GLY A 885 -32.79 23.42 -46.37
C GLY A 885 -33.32 22.11 -45.77
#